data_197a4e19a609a7db3513fc6b4c83181c
#
_entry.id   197a4e19a609a7db3513fc6b4c83181c
#
_cell.length_a   1.000
_cell.length_b   1.000
_cell.length_c   1.000
_cell.angle_alpha   90.00
_cell.angle_beta   90.00
_cell.angle_gamma   90.00
#
_symmetry.space_group_name_H-M   'P 1'
#
loop_
_entity.id
_entity.type
_entity.pdbx_description
1 polymer ?
#
loop_
_entity_poly.entity_id
_entity_poly.type
_entity_poly.pdbx_seq_one_letter_code
_entity_poly.pdbx_strand_id
1 'polypeptide(L)'
;MTDTTARPLLPMAGLTHGNRSPLTCHLRCGDACSVAAPNSTETSYFRDVAAQALRRRTVVGASLTAAALGVASTAPAAATGRGHHPGGGHGGHGGQPPREALAFTAIAPVATTVDDVTVPADYEWDAIIRWGDPILRGAPAFDAAAQTPEAQAGQFGYNNDYLDIIETNRAGTKALLVCNHEYTNEGIMFPPGTDTTTMVRTVWAAHGMSVVELERRRRGDTWRYVPGARLNRRITLDTPFVLDGPAAGSELLRTAADPTGTQVRGTMNNCSGGTTPWGTVLSGEENFNQYFKAAGTDPREARYGLSPTQDARNWRAVDPRWDATSADYRNEPNRFGWVVEIDPSDPRSTPVKHTAMGRFKHEGANVVVNADGHVVAYMGDDERFDYLYRFVSRDRLRGRSGSWKRHGSRSPLADGDLSVARFTGDGLGDGVSDGAGEWIPLTEGGRSMVPGFTLEEVLVFTRLAADAVMPTKMDRPEDVQPSLHNGKIYVACTNNTDRGKVGKEGPTEPNPRAANKDGHIVEISPTDGDHTSDTFTWDLFLICGDAASAGTYFGGWTGPVSPISCPDNVAFDSVGNLWISTDGQPSSIRLSDGLFKVPVEGPERGRVQQFLAVPSGAETCGPVVHDRDGSVFVAVQHPGEDGTWDAPQSRFPDFVPAGGTALPGQFAGPRPSVVQVTRR
;
A
#
# COMPACT_ATOMS: atom_id res chain seq x y z
N MET A 1 21.02 -52.65 26.76
CA MET A 1 21.84 -51.62 26.12
C MET A 1 21.00 -51.01 25.05
N THR A 2 20.29 -49.95 25.38
CA THR A 2 19.42 -49.18 24.48
C THR A 2 20.20 -47.90 24.15
N ASP A 3 20.71 -47.84 22.94
CA ASP A 3 21.40 -46.69 22.38
C ASP A 3 20.33 -45.69 21.91
N THR A 4 20.10 -44.70 22.74
CA THR A 4 19.29 -43.52 22.37
C THR A 4 20.21 -42.46 21.83
N THR A 5 20.57 -42.52 20.55
CA THR A 5 21.16 -41.40 19.83
C THR A 5 20.14 -40.27 19.74
N ALA A 6 20.26 -39.32 20.65
CA ALA A 6 19.56 -38.03 20.55
C ALA A 6 19.93 -37.39 19.21
N ARG A 7 18.95 -37.22 18.32
CA ARG A 7 19.15 -36.41 17.11
C ARG A 7 19.53 -34.99 17.56
N PRO A 8 20.64 -34.42 17.02
CA PRO A 8 20.93 -33.02 17.30
C PRO A 8 19.76 -32.17 16.86
N LEU A 9 19.23 -31.39 17.79
CA LEU A 9 18.28 -30.33 17.48
C LEU A 9 18.96 -29.44 16.44
N LEU A 10 18.34 -29.29 15.27
CA LEU A 10 18.75 -28.28 14.31
C LEU A 10 18.74 -26.93 15.05
N PRO A 11 19.78 -26.09 14.90
CA PRO A 11 19.74 -24.77 15.50
C PRO A 11 18.50 -24.08 15.00
N MET A 12 17.66 -23.61 15.93
CA MET A 12 16.52 -22.78 15.58
C MET A 12 17.04 -21.61 14.78
N ALA A 13 16.61 -21.49 13.52
CA ALA A 13 16.91 -20.32 12.73
C ALA A 13 16.42 -19.10 13.50
N GLY A 14 17.30 -18.09 13.67
CA GLY A 14 16.90 -16.86 14.35
C GLY A 14 15.66 -16.27 13.68
N LEU A 15 14.75 -15.73 14.47
CA LEU A 15 13.60 -15.01 13.95
C LEU A 15 14.08 -13.78 13.17
N THR A 16 13.46 -13.52 12.04
CA THR A 16 13.72 -12.36 11.20
C THR A 16 12.95 -11.13 11.71
N HIS A 17 12.89 -10.06 10.95
CA HIS A 17 12.10 -8.90 11.28
C HIS A 17 10.64 -9.29 11.53
N GLY A 18 10.04 -8.79 12.58
CA GLY A 18 8.68 -9.14 12.96
C GLY A 18 8.53 -10.42 13.79
N ASN A 19 9.61 -11.02 14.30
CA ASN A 19 9.58 -12.36 14.89
C ASN A 19 9.01 -13.43 13.95
N ARG A 20 8.98 -13.17 12.65
CA ARG A 20 8.49 -14.09 11.63
C ARG A 20 9.50 -15.18 11.33
N SER A 21 9.01 -16.30 10.83
CA SER A 21 9.89 -17.37 10.36
C SER A 21 10.68 -16.88 9.13
N PRO A 22 11.90 -17.40 8.89
CA PRO A 22 12.66 -17.06 7.67
C PRO A 22 11.89 -17.39 6.39
N LEU A 23 11.07 -18.45 6.39
CA LEU A 23 10.26 -18.81 5.24
C LEU A 23 9.16 -17.78 4.97
N THR A 24 8.47 -17.32 6.01
CA THR A 24 7.46 -16.27 5.91
C THR A 24 8.04 -14.98 5.33
N CYS A 25 9.14 -14.47 5.89
CA CYS A 25 9.81 -13.29 5.36
C CYS A 25 10.25 -13.46 3.90
N HIS A 26 10.74 -14.65 3.55
CA HIS A 26 11.17 -14.93 2.19
C HIS A 26 9.99 -14.96 1.20
N LEU A 27 8.89 -15.58 1.58
CA LEU A 27 7.70 -15.69 0.72
C LEU A 27 6.88 -14.39 0.64
N ARG A 28 6.94 -13.54 1.66
CA ARG A 28 6.21 -12.27 1.71
C ARG A 28 6.91 -11.17 0.91
N CYS A 29 8.13 -10.84 1.27
CA CYS A 29 8.85 -9.70 0.71
C CYS A 29 10.28 -10.04 0.24
N GLY A 30 10.57 -11.34 -0.02
CA GLY A 30 11.90 -11.78 -0.48
C GLY A 30 13.02 -11.44 0.50
N ASP A 31 12.75 -11.50 1.81
CA ASP A 31 13.71 -11.14 2.87
C ASP A 31 14.18 -9.67 2.82
N ALA A 32 13.41 -8.75 2.25
CA ALA A 32 13.80 -7.34 2.07
C ALA A 32 14.32 -6.69 3.36
N CYS A 33 13.76 -7.07 4.52
CA CYS A 33 14.22 -6.57 5.82
C CYS A 33 15.57 -7.15 6.27
N SER A 34 15.99 -8.29 5.73
CA SER A 34 17.20 -9.03 6.15
C SER A 34 18.35 -8.89 5.17
N VAL A 35 18.09 -8.53 3.93
CA VAL A 35 19.08 -8.29 2.88
C VAL A 35 19.42 -6.81 2.74
N ALA A 36 20.52 -6.50 2.08
CA ALA A 36 20.85 -5.12 1.76
C ALA A 36 19.78 -4.53 0.84
N ALA A 37 19.29 -3.31 1.15
CA ALA A 37 18.35 -2.63 0.28
C ALA A 37 18.92 -2.51 -1.14
N PRO A 38 18.13 -2.78 -2.19
CA PRO A 38 18.59 -2.72 -3.59
C PRO A 38 19.10 -1.35 -3.99
N ASN A 39 18.58 -0.29 -3.38
CA ASN A 39 19.09 1.06 -3.60
C ASN A 39 20.44 1.24 -2.88
N SER A 40 21.52 0.92 -3.57
CA SER A 40 22.92 1.05 -3.12
C SER A 40 23.63 2.26 -3.72
N THR A 41 22.90 3.22 -4.32
CA THR A 41 23.50 4.39 -4.95
C THR A 41 24.29 5.23 -3.94
N GLU A 42 25.52 5.64 -4.31
CA GLU A 42 26.38 6.54 -3.53
C GLU A 42 26.03 8.03 -3.77
N THR A 43 24.86 8.30 -4.31
CA THR A 43 24.43 9.68 -4.57
C THR A 43 24.38 10.46 -3.25
N SER A 44 25.19 11.51 -3.19
CA SER A 44 25.23 12.41 -2.03
C SER A 44 23.89 13.13 -1.93
N TYR A 45 23.32 13.19 -0.73
CA TYR A 45 22.09 13.96 -0.51
C TYR A 45 22.29 15.44 -0.87
N PHE A 46 21.26 16.06 -1.42
CA PHE A 46 21.25 17.49 -1.68
C PHE A 46 21.63 18.29 -0.43
N ARG A 47 21.17 17.86 0.74
CA ARG A 47 21.56 18.45 2.03
C ARG A 47 23.07 18.43 2.25
N ASP A 48 23.77 17.35 1.94
CA ASP A 48 25.21 17.25 2.13
C ASP A 48 25.95 18.09 1.10
N VAL A 49 25.43 18.15 -0.12
CA VAL A 49 25.89 19.06 -1.18
C VAL A 49 25.62 20.52 -0.78
N ALA A 50 24.43 20.82 -0.27
CA ALA A 50 24.05 22.15 0.19
C ALA A 50 24.85 22.56 1.44
N ALA A 51 25.04 21.65 2.41
CA ALA A 51 25.87 21.91 3.59
C ALA A 51 27.34 22.14 3.22
N GLN A 52 27.87 21.42 2.23
CA GLN A 52 29.21 21.68 1.69
C GLN A 52 29.29 23.05 0.97
N ALA A 53 28.24 23.41 0.21
CA ALA A 53 28.15 24.69 -0.46
C ALA A 53 28.03 25.86 0.54
N LEU A 54 27.24 25.67 1.60
CA LEU A 54 27.11 26.64 2.69
C LEU A 54 28.39 26.77 3.51
N ARG A 55 29.06 25.65 3.85
CA ARG A 55 30.40 25.70 4.50
C ARG A 55 31.44 26.41 3.64
N ARG A 56 31.42 26.24 2.33
CA ARG A 56 32.31 27.01 1.42
C ARG A 56 31.98 28.52 1.39
N ARG A 57 30.71 28.91 1.51
CA ARG A 57 30.29 30.32 1.60
C ARG A 57 30.63 30.94 2.96
N THR A 58 30.53 30.16 4.05
CA THR A 58 30.88 30.62 5.40
C THR A 58 32.38 30.88 5.55
N VAL A 59 33.22 30.11 4.87
CA VAL A 59 34.68 30.29 4.85
C VAL A 59 35.09 31.55 4.01
N VAL A 60 34.25 31.94 3.03
CA VAL A 60 34.51 33.16 2.23
C VAL A 60 33.83 34.40 2.85
N GLY A 61 32.82 34.22 3.72
CA GLY A 61 32.08 35.32 4.38
C GLY A 61 32.63 35.77 5.74
N ALA A 62 33.61 35.05 6.32
CA ALA A 62 34.17 35.36 7.64
C ALA A 62 35.23 36.50 7.64
N SER A 63 35.35 37.28 6.60
CA SER A 63 36.30 38.40 6.48
C SER A 63 35.69 39.78 6.28
N LEU A 64 34.46 40.03 6.65
CA LEU A 64 33.94 41.42 6.67
C LEU A 64 32.69 41.53 7.53
N THR A 65 32.84 42.29 8.58
CA THR A 65 31.90 43.11 9.36
C THR A 65 31.54 42.63 10.75
N ALA A 66 32.35 43.11 11.65
CA ALA A 66 31.90 43.57 12.97
C ALA A 66 31.53 45.06 12.78
N ALA A 67 30.24 45.39 12.93
CA ALA A 67 29.80 46.71 13.44
C ALA A 67 28.28 46.86 13.51
N ALA A 68 27.85 47.32 14.69
CA ALA A 68 26.65 48.11 15.03
C ALA A 68 25.29 47.37 15.14
N LEU A 69 24.86 47.00 16.31
CA LEU A 69 24.12 47.76 17.37
C LEU A 69 22.89 48.55 16.87
N GLY A 70 21.69 48.15 17.38
CA GLY A 70 20.79 49.18 17.90
C GLY A 70 19.29 49.01 17.62
N VAL A 71 18.58 48.48 18.61
CA VAL A 71 17.32 49.00 19.20
C VAL A 71 16.11 49.31 18.27
N ALA A 72 14.98 48.69 18.43
CA ALA A 72 13.85 49.11 19.24
C ALA A 72 12.52 48.39 18.85
N SER A 73 11.87 47.96 19.86
CA SER A 73 10.45 47.57 19.93
C SER A 73 9.50 48.69 19.52
N THR A 74 8.40 48.37 18.83
CA THR A 74 7.05 48.90 19.12
C THR A 74 5.97 48.11 18.39
N ALA A 75 5.05 47.55 19.15
CA ALA A 75 3.66 47.44 18.72
C ALA A 75 2.99 48.81 18.96
N PRO A 76 1.93 49.17 18.28
CA PRO A 76 0.59 48.79 18.65
C PRO A 76 -0.53 48.88 17.59
N ALA A 77 -1.65 48.38 18.03
CA ALA A 77 -3.00 48.96 17.99
C ALA A 77 -3.94 48.62 16.82
N ALA A 78 -5.02 48.07 17.29
CA ALA A 78 -6.31 47.82 16.63
C ALA A 78 -6.93 49.10 16.02
N ALA A 79 -7.66 48.91 14.94
CA ALA A 79 -8.67 49.86 14.50
C ALA A 79 -9.95 49.12 14.03
N THR A 80 -11.01 49.36 14.74
CA THR A 80 -12.41 49.01 14.46
C THR A 80 -12.96 49.81 13.28
N GLY A 81 -13.71 49.16 12.39
CA GLY A 81 -14.50 49.84 11.38
C GLY A 81 -15.79 49.07 11.06
N ARG A 82 -16.90 49.59 11.54
CA ARG A 82 -18.28 49.15 11.25
C ARG A 82 -18.73 49.63 9.86
N GLY A 83 -19.61 48.87 9.23
CA GLY A 83 -20.47 49.43 8.19
C GLY A 83 -21.20 48.45 7.30
N HIS A 84 -22.41 48.11 7.68
CA HIS A 84 -23.71 48.03 6.99
C HIS A 84 -24.00 46.92 5.98
N HIS A 85 -25.02 46.12 6.38
CA HIS A 85 -25.92 45.29 5.58
C HIS A 85 -26.94 46.15 4.75
N PRO A 86 -27.60 45.59 3.69
CA PRO A 86 -28.82 44.86 3.93
C PRO A 86 -28.97 43.58 3.06
N GLY A 87 -29.43 42.44 3.52
CA GLY A 87 -30.82 42.13 3.81
C GLY A 87 -31.37 41.19 2.74
N GLY A 88 -31.53 39.88 3.04
CA GLY A 88 -32.25 38.92 2.21
C GLY A 88 -32.33 37.57 2.95
N GLY A 89 -33.44 37.40 3.72
CA GLY A 89 -33.62 36.19 4.50
C GLY A 89 -34.05 34.99 3.67
N HIS A 90 -33.48 33.83 3.96
CA HIS A 90 -34.13 32.54 3.77
C HIS A 90 -33.87 31.68 5.02
N GLY A 91 -34.96 31.07 5.50
CA GLY A 91 -35.10 30.39 6.78
C GLY A 91 -34.05 29.31 7.03
N GLY A 92 -33.36 29.45 8.14
CA GLY A 92 -32.47 28.45 8.67
C GLY A 92 -33.27 27.27 9.24
N HIS A 93 -33.18 26.13 8.60
CA HIS A 93 -33.27 24.88 9.35
C HIS A 93 -31.95 24.74 10.14
N GLY A 94 -32.04 24.85 11.44
CA GLY A 94 -30.95 24.53 12.36
C GLY A 94 -30.55 23.05 12.16
N GLY A 95 -29.60 22.81 11.29
CA GLY A 95 -28.93 21.53 11.20
C GLY A 95 -28.11 21.35 12.48
N GLN A 96 -28.41 20.29 13.24
CA GLN A 96 -27.44 19.78 14.21
C GLN A 96 -26.11 19.63 13.48
N PRO A 97 -24.95 19.91 14.14
CA PRO A 97 -23.65 19.56 13.56
C PRO A 97 -23.71 18.10 13.14
N PRO A 98 -23.06 17.72 12.00
CA PRO A 98 -23.03 16.34 11.55
C PRO A 98 -22.60 15.47 12.76
N ARG A 99 -23.47 14.56 13.17
CA ARG A 99 -23.13 13.59 14.20
C ARG A 99 -21.89 12.87 13.70
N GLU A 100 -20.86 12.81 14.52
CA GLU A 100 -19.69 11.98 14.30
C GLU A 100 -20.17 10.54 14.05
N ALA A 101 -20.17 10.12 12.77
CA ALA A 101 -20.94 8.95 12.35
C ALA A 101 -20.36 7.65 12.93
N LEU A 102 -19.06 7.65 13.27
CA LEU A 102 -18.33 6.54 13.90
C LEU A 102 -17.69 7.02 15.22
N ALA A 103 -18.52 7.46 16.17
CA ALA A 103 -18.04 7.71 17.54
C ALA A 103 -17.80 6.38 18.24
N PHE A 104 -16.63 6.19 18.83
CA PHE A 104 -16.25 5.02 19.62
C PHE A 104 -15.30 5.38 20.74
N THR A 105 -15.19 4.49 21.72
CA THR A 105 -14.09 4.54 22.70
C THR A 105 -12.97 3.65 22.18
N ALA A 106 -11.75 4.20 22.12
CA ALA A 106 -10.59 3.43 21.68
C ALA A 106 -10.45 2.13 22.49
N ILE A 107 -10.15 1.03 21.81
CA ILE A 107 -9.86 -0.23 22.50
C ILE A 107 -8.51 -0.15 23.21
N ALA A 108 -8.34 -0.94 24.25
CA ALA A 108 -7.04 -1.12 24.89
C ALA A 108 -6.08 -1.84 23.91
N PRO A 109 -4.75 -1.60 24.01
CA PRO A 109 -3.77 -2.34 23.23
C PRO A 109 -3.94 -3.85 23.35
N VAL A 110 -3.92 -4.58 22.24
CA VAL A 110 -4.18 -6.02 22.16
C VAL A 110 -2.87 -6.79 22.02
N ALA A 111 -2.72 -7.84 22.83
CA ALA A 111 -1.54 -8.70 22.82
C ALA A 111 -1.51 -9.57 21.54
N THR A 112 -0.34 -9.83 20.99
CA THR A 112 -0.10 -10.65 19.79
C THR A 112 -0.59 -12.09 19.89
N THR A 113 -0.98 -12.56 21.08
CA THR A 113 -1.49 -13.93 21.31
C THR A 113 -3.01 -14.03 21.22
N VAL A 114 -3.71 -12.93 21.01
CA VAL A 114 -5.18 -12.93 20.85
C VAL A 114 -5.51 -13.36 19.42
N ASP A 115 -6.16 -14.50 19.26
CA ASP A 115 -6.56 -15.05 17.96
C ASP A 115 -8.03 -14.70 17.68
N ASP A 116 -8.34 -13.41 17.64
CA ASP A 116 -9.68 -12.88 17.34
C ASP A 116 -9.59 -11.42 16.88
N VAL A 117 -10.61 -10.95 16.16
CA VAL A 117 -10.76 -9.53 15.86
C VAL A 117 -11.33 -8.84 17.10
N THR A 118 -10.62 -7.83 17.61
CA THR A 118 -11.06 -7.04 18.75
C THR A 118 -11.58 -5.69 18.29
N VAL A 119 -12.80 -5.34 18.68
CA VAL A 119 -13.49 -4.07 18.33
C VAL A 119 -14.07 -3.39 19.58
N PRO A 120 -14.47 -2.09 19.52
CA PRO A 120 -15.12 -1.41 20.63
C PRO A 120 -16.38 -2.12 21.12
N ALA A 121 -16.71 -1.98 22.40
CA ALA A 121 -17.78 -2.75 23.05
C ALA A 121 -19.18 -2.60 22.43
N ASP A 122 -19.45 -1.50 21.74
CA ASP A 122 -20.71 -1.20 21.04
C ASP A 122 -20.67 -1.58 19.55
N TYR A 123 -19.63 -2.30 19.13
CA TYR A 123 -19.47 -2.82 17.77
C TYR A 123 -19.41 -4.36 17.78
N GLU A 124 -19.68 -4.92 16.63
CA GLU A 124 -19.50 -6.35 16.33
C GLU A 124 -18.89 -6.53 14.94
N TRP A 125 -18.29 -7.67 14.68
CA TRP A 125 -17.67 -7.96 13.40
C TRP A 125 -18.20 -9.27 12.80
N ASP A 126 -18.21 -9.30 11.45
CA ASP A 126 -18.56 -10.46 10.64
C ASP A 126 -17.53 -10.66 9.52
N ALA A 127 -17.10 -11.89 9.28
CA ALA A 127 -16.34 -12.22 8.08
C ALA A 127 -17.33 -12.38 6.91
N ILE A 128 -17.35 -11.42 5.98
CA ILE A 128 -18.31 -11.40 4.87
C ILE A 128 -17.91 -12.33 3.71
N ILE A 129 -16.62 -12.60 3.55
CA ILE A 129 -16.06 -13.56 2.59
C ILE A 129 -14.66 -13.99 3.03
N ARG A 130 -14.28 -15.24 2.71
CA ARG A 130 -13.04 -15.88 3.15
C ARG A 130 -12.31 -16.48 1.97
N TRP A 131 -11.01 -16.64 2.05
CA TRP A 131 -10.27 -17.49 1.11
C TRP A 131 -10.97 -18.83 0.85
N GLY A 132 -11.11 -19.18 -0.42
CA GLY A 132 -11.71 -20.44 -0.86
C GLY A 132 -13.25 -20.41 -0.96
N ASP A 133 -13.93 -19.36 -0.48
CA ASP A 133 -15.39 -19.26 -0.67
C ASP A 133 -15.73 -19.22 -2.17
N PRO A 134 -16.71 -20.03 -2.65
CA PRO A 134 -17.04 -20.09 -4.07
C PRO A 134 -17.71 -18.80 -4.54
N ILE A 135 -17.13 -18.12 -5.53
CA ILE A 135 -17.67 -16.87 -6.08
C ILE A 135 -18.20 -17.03 -7.51
N LEU A 136 -17.60 -17.89 -8.34
CA LEU A 136 -18.05 -18.10 -9.70
C LEU A 136 -19.12 -19.20 -9.79
N ARG A 137 -19.93 -19.13 -10.84
CA ARG A 137 -20.96 -20.16 -11.07
C ARG A 137 -20.34 -21.54 -11.25
N GLY A 138 -20.77 -22.50 -10.42
CA GLY A 138 -20.28 -23.87 -10.47
C GLY A 138 -18.96 -24.11 -9.76
N ALA A 139 -18.39 -23.11 -9.12
CA ALA A 139 -17.24 -23.32 -8.24
C ALA A 139 -17.61 -24.28 -7.09
N PRO A 140 -16.77 -25.28 -6.78
CA PRO A 140 -17.03 -26.18 -5.68
C PRO A 140 -16.92 -25.48 -4.32
N ALA A 141 -17.52 -26.07 -3.29
CA ALA A 141 -17.27 -25.67 -1.91
C ALA A 141 -15.77 -25.81 -1.59
N PHE A 142 -15.30 -24.99 -0.67
CA PHE A 142 -13.91 -25.04 -0.22
C PHE A 142 -13.60 -26.37 0.46
N ASP A 143 -12.51 -27.00 0.05
CA ASP A 143 -11.93 -28.19 0.67
C ASP A 143 -10.43 -27.98 0.80
N ALA A 144 -9.98 -27.63 2.00
CA ALA A 144 -8.58 -27.33 2.25
C ALA A 144 -7.65 -28.51 1.96
N ALA A 145 -8.11 -29.75 2.20
CA ALA A 145 -7.31 -30.97 2.02
C ALA A 145 -7.22 -31.43 0.55
N ALA A 146 -8.14 -30.96 -0.32
CA ALA A 146 -8.23 -31.37 -1.71
C ALA A 146 -8.30 -30.17 -2.67
N GLN A 147 -7.48 -29.17 -2.44
CA GLN A 147 -7.40 -27.99 -3.30
C GLN A 147 -6.87 -28.34 -4.70
N THR A 148 -7.48 -27.74 -5.71
CA THR A 148 -7.05 -27.84 -7.11
C THR A 148 -7.02 -26.46 -7.77
N PRO A 149 -6.22 -26.29 -8.84
CA PRO A 149 -6.19 -25.03 -9.60
C PRO A 149 -7.59 -24.65 -10.14
N GLU A 150 -8.36 -25.61 -10.61
CA GLU A 150 -9.70 -25.41 -11.18
C GLU A 150 -10.69 -24.94 -10.11
N ALA A 151 -10.63 -25.51 -8.90
CA ALA A 151 -11.45 -25.09 -7.77
C ALA A 151 -11.09 -23.65 -7.35
N GLN A 152 -9.81 -23.38 -7.11
CA GLN A 152 -9.32 -22.07 -6.68
C GLN A 152 -9.59 -20.97 -7.72
N ALA A 153 -9.56 -21.28 -9.02
CA ALA A 153 -9.88 -20.34 -10.08
C ALA A 153 -11.34 -19.83 -10.03
N GLY A 154 -12.24 -20.55 -9.35
CA GLY A 154 -13.62 -20.14 -9.13
C GLY A 154 -13.93 -19.62 -7.72
N GLN A 155 -12.95 -19.64 -6.84
CA GLN A 155 -13.06 -19.28 -5.43
C GLN A 155 -12.36 -17.95 -5.13
N PHE A 156 -12.70 -17.33 -3.99
CA PHE A 156 -12.05 -16.14 -3.48
C PHE A 156 -10.57 -16.42 -3.18
N GLY A 157 -9.68 -15.47 -3.50
CA GLY A 157 -8.23 -15.66 -3.41
C GLY A 157 -7.69 -15.66 -1.99
N TYR A 158 -6.37 -15.84 -1.88
CA TYR A 158 -5.64 -15.88 -0.62
C TYR A 158 -5.07 -14.48 -0.29
N ASN A 159 -4.69 -14.23 0.94
CA ASN A 159 -4.11 -12.97 1.45
C ASN A 159 -4.73 -11.72 0.83
N ASN A 160 -5.86 -11.34 1.42
CA ASN A 160 -6.59 -10.15 0.99
C ASN A 160 -5.80 -8.92 1.41
N ASP A 161 -5.70 -7.97 0.48
CA ASP A 161 -5.07 -6.68 0.74
C ASP A 161 -6.07 -5.55 0.45
N TYR A 162 -5.75 -4.61 -0.47
CA TYR A 162 -6.70 -3.58 -0.85
C TYR A 162 -8.10 -4.13 -1.10
N LEU A 163 -9.09 -3.44 -0.59
CA LEU A 163 -10.49 -3.70 -0.91
C LEU A 163 -11.26 -2.39 -1.09
N ASP A 164 -12.38 -2.46 -1.80
CA ASP A 164 -13.39 -1.41 -1.81
C ASP A 164 -14.79 -2.01 -1.92
N ILE A 165 -15.76 -1.34 -1.32
CA ILE A 165 -17.20 -1.68 -1.35
C ILE A 165 -17.94 -0.62 -2.17
N ILE A 166 -18.09 -0.86 -3.46
CA ILE A 166 -18.65 0.09 -4.41
C ILE A 166 -20.18 -0.09 -4.48
N GLU A 167 -20.95 0.80 -3.86
CA GLU A 167 -22.41 0.74 -3.92
C GLU A 167 -22.93 0.92 -5.36
N THR A 168 -23.76 0.00 -5.83
CA THR A 168 -24.30 -0.03 -7.20
C THR A 168 -25.74 0.46 -7.33
N ASN A 169 -26.43 0.67 -6.20
CA ASN A 169 -27.78 1.21 -6.20
C ASN A 169 -27.97 2.30 -5.13
N ARG A 170 -28.93 3.21 -5.38
CA ARG A 170 -29.23 4.32 -4.46
C ARG A 170 -29.79 3.88 -3.10
N ALA A 171 -30.36 2.69 -3.01
CA ALA A 171 -30.89 2.15 -1.76
C ALA A 171 -29.77 1.68 -0.83
N GLY A 172 -28.51 1.56 -1.32
CA GLY A 172 -27.40 1.02 -0.56
C GLY A 172 -27.60 -0.42 -0.15
N THR A 173 -28.27 -1.22 -1.00
CA THR A 173 -28.56 -2.64 -0.73
C THR A 173 -27.83 -3.59 -1.69
N LYS A 174 -27.12 -3.05 -2.66
CA LYS A 174 -26.27 -3.78 -3.59
C LYS A 174 -24.94 -3.08 -3.77
N ALA A 175 -23.85 -3.85 -3.79
CA ALA A 175 -22.50 -3.36 -3.99
C ALA A 175 -21.66 -4.36 -4.79
N LEU A 176 -20.47 -3.91 -5.19
CA LEU A 176 -19.38 -4.76 -5.63
C LEU A 176 -18.27 -4.66 -4.59
N LEU A 177 -17.82 -5.79 -4.07
CA LEU A 177 -16.52 -5.91 -3.42
C LEU A 177 -15.49 -6.10 -4.52
N VAL A 178 -14.47 -5.25 -4.53
CA VAL A 178 -13.21 -5.51 -5.23
C VAL A 178 -12.15 -5.76 -4.19
N CYS A 179 -11.35 -6.80 -4.38
CA CYS A 179 -10.33 -7.18 -3.40
C CYS A 179 -9.08 -7.72 -4.10
N ASN A 180 -7.92 -7.26 -3.67
CA ASN A 180 -6.62 -7.77 -4.08
C ASN A 180 -6.28 -9.06 -3.32
N HIS A 181 -5.42 -9.90 -3.93
CA HIS A 181 -4.87 -11.13 -3.35
C HIS A 181 -3.37 -11.15 -3.63
N GLU A 182 -2.61 -10.78 -2.63
CA GLU A 182 -1.21 -10.39 -2.79
C GLU A 182 -0.30 -11.61 -2.99
N TYR A 183 -0.10 -12.43 -1.99
CA TYR A 183 0.79 -13.59 -2.03
C TYR A 183 0.18 -14.79 -1.33
N THR A 184 0.92 -15.90 -1.20
CA THR A 184 0.43 -17.17 -0.65
C THR A 184 1.39 -17.76 0.37
N ASN A 185 0.82 -18.48 1.37
CA ASN A 185 1.58 -19.21 2.40
C ASN A 185 1.38 -20.72 2.20
N GLU A 186 2.16 -21.31 1.30
CA GLU A 186 2.00 -22.70 0.87
C GLU A 186 2.09 -23.71 2.03
N GLY A 187 2.90 -23.38 3.06
CA GLY A 187 3.04 -24.20 4.26
C GLY A 187 1.78 -24.27 5.14
N ILE A 188 0.86 -23.30 4.99
CA ILE A 188 -0.44 -23.25 5.66
C ILE A 188 -1.53 -23.78 4.74
N MET A 189 -1.48 -23.41 3.46
CA MET A 189 -2.54 -23.71 2.49
C MET A 189 -2.64 -25.20 2.15
N PHE A 190 -1.52 -25.93 2.17
CA PHE A 190 -1.48 -27.30 1.65
C PHE A 190 -0.99 -28.31 2.68
N PRO A 191 -1.58 -29.52 2.69
CA PRO A 191 -1.04 -30.63 3.47
C PRO A 191 0.36 -31.02 2.98
N PRO A 192 1.25 -31.48 3.88
CA PRO A 192 2.57 -31.97 3.51
C PRO A 192 2.50 -33.05 2.42
N GLY A 193 3.37 -32.94 1.41
CA GLY A 193 3.44 -33.88 0.30
C GLY A 193 2.50 -33.59 -0.86
N THR A 194 1.82 -32.45 -0.88
CA THR A 194 1.06 -31.99 -2.05
C THR A 194 2.00 -31.90 -3.28
N ASP A 195 1.53 -32.38 -4.42
CA ASP A 195 2.28 -32.33 -5.69
C ASP A 195 2.63 -30.89 -6.07
N THR A 196 3.90 -30.65 -6.42
CA THR A 196 4.44 -29.31 -6.74
C THR A 196 3.68 -28.64 -7.86
N THR A 197 3.31 -29.35 -8.93
CA THR A 197 2.59 -28.75 -10.06
C THR A 197 1.19 -28.32 -9.66
N THR A 198 0.48 -29.17 -8.91
CA THR A 198 -0.84 -28.86 -8.36
C THR A 198 -0.75 -27.66 -7.41
N MET A 199 0.20 -27.64 -6.49
CA MET A 199 0.42 -26.56 -5.56
C MET A 199 0.69 -25.23 -6.30
N VAL A 200 1.69 -25.19 -7.18
CA VAL A 200 2.07 -23.98 -7.93
C VAL A 200 0.93 -23.44 -8.76
N ARG A 201 0.19 -24.29 -9.48
CA ARG A 201 -0.96 -23.84 -10.28
C ARG A 201 -2.12 -23.37 -9.42
N THR A 202 -2.33 -23.96 -8.25
CA THR A 202 -3.35 -23.52 -7.30
C THR A 202 -3.01 -22.14 -6.72
N VAL A 203 -1.75 -21.92 -6.34
CA VAL A 203 -1.32 -20.58 -5.87
C VAL A 203 -1.40 -19.51 -6.95
N TRP A 204 -1.16 -19.84 -8.24
CA TRP A 204 -1.41 -18.89 -9.33
C TRP A 204 -2.88 -18.47 -9.42
N ALA A 205 -3.79 -19.40 -9.18
CA ALA A 205 -5.22 -19.10 -9.13
C ALA A 205 -5.64 -18.37 -7.84
N ALA A 206 -4.83 -18.44 -6.77
CA ALA A 206 -5.10 -17.78 -5.49
C ALA A 206 -4.66 -16.31 -5.46
N HIS A 207 -3.71 -15.91 -6.33
CA HIS A 207 -3.25 -14.51 -6.49
C HIS A 207 -4.23 -13.65 -7.29
N GLY A 208 -3.90 -12.36 -7.38
CA GLY A 208 -4.51 -11.39 -8.27
C GLY A 208 -5.67 -10.64 -7.65
N MET A 209 -6.86 -10.63 -8.25
CA MET A 209 -7.99 -9.84 -7.78
C MET A 209 -9.31 -10.60 -7.86
N SER A 210 -10.27 -10.23 -7.01
CA SER A 210 -11.66 -10.66 -7.08
C SER A 210 -12.60 -9.48 -7.26
N VAL A 211 -13.67 -9.67 -8.05
CA VAL A 211 -14.87 -8.81 -8.04
C VAL A 211 -16.04 -9.69 -7.61
N VAL A 212 -16.80 -9.26 -6.60
CA VAL A 212 -17.87 -10.05 -6.00
C VAL A 212 -19.10 -9.19 -5.75
N GLU A 213 -20.27 -9.61 -6.26
CA GLU A 213 -21.53 -8.93 -5.95
C GLU A 213 -21.90 -9.17 -4.48
N LEU A 214 -22.25 -8.07 -3.79
CA LEU A 214 -22.75 -8.07 -2.43
C LEU A 214 -24.20 -7.62 -2.39
N GLU A 215 -24.97 -8.15 -1.42
CA GLU A 215 -26.32 -7.72 -1.11
C GLU A 215 -26.57 -7.62 0.40
N ARG A 216 -27.48 -6.74 0.81
CA ARG A 216 -28.00 -6.63 2.16
C ARG A 216 -29.48 -6.24 2.12
N ARG A 217 -30.23 -6.49 3.20
CA ARG A 217 -31.68 -6.20 3.23
C ARG A 217 -31.96 -4.69 3.25
N ARG A 218 -31.19 -3.95 4.03
CA ARG A 218 -31.28 -2.49 4.19
C ARG A 218 -29.90 -1.90 4.48
N ARG A 219 -29.78 -0.61 4.29
CA ARG A 219 -28.56 0.15 4.63
C ARG A 219 -28.23 -0.03 6.13
N GLY A 220 -26.97 -0.29 6.44
CA GLY A 220 -26.45 -0.56 7.79
C GLY A 220 -26.45 -2.03 8.21
N ASP A 221 -27.19 -2.93 7.50
CA ASP A 221 -27.07 -4.37 7.76
C ASP A 221 -25.73 -4.91 7.23
N THR A 222 -25.29 -6.05 7.77
CA THR A 222 -24.12 -6.80 7.29
C THR A 222 -24.32 -7.22 5.84
N TRP A 223 -23.30 -7.01 5.01
CA TRP A 223 -23.25 -7.48 3.63
C TRP A 223 -23.10 -8.98 3.54
N ARG A 224 -23.66 -9.56 2.50
CA ARG A 224 -23.49 -10.96 2.12
C ARG A 224 -23.06 -11.05 0.68
N TYR A 225 -22.05 -11.85 0.39
CA TYR A 225 -21.66 -12.10 -0.98
C TYR A 225 -22.66 -13.00 -1.70
N VAL A 226 -22.80 -12.81 -3.03
CA VAL A 226 -23.76 -13.55 -3.87
C VAL A 226 -22.99 -14.51 -4.79
N PRO A 227 -22.94 -15.82 -4.45
CA PRO A 227 -22.22 -16.80 -5.26
C PRO A 227 -22.81 -16.92 -6.67
N GLY A 228 -21.95 -17.02 -7.69
CA GLY A 228 -22.35 -17.18 -9.09
C GLY A 228 -23.09 -16.00 -9.71
N ALA A 229 -23.03 -14.82 -9.08
CA ALA A 229 -23.62 -13.60 -9.62
C ALA A 229 -22.94 -13.18 -10.92
N ARG A 230 -23.64 -12.37 -11.72
CA ARG A 230 -23.22 -12.03 -13.11
C ARG A 230 -21.91 -11.24 -13.19
N LEU A 231 -21.65 -10.38 -12.22
CA LEU A 231 -20.47 -9.51 -12.20
C LEU A 231 -19.30 -10.14 -11.47
N ASN A 232 -19.50 -11.30 -10.82
CA ASN A 232 -18.41 -11.99 -10.14
C ASN A 232 -17.31 -12.37 -11.12
N ARG A 233 -16.07 -12.09 -10.74
CA ARG A 233 -14.90 -12.32 -11.58
C ARG A 233 -13.67 -12.66 -10.74
N ARG A 234 -12.84 -13.57 -11.26
CA ARG A 234 -11.46 -13.77 -10.81
C ARG A 234 -10.50 -13.24 -11.86
N ILE A 235 -9.50 -12.54 -11.42
CA ILE A 235 -8.36 -12.05 -12.20
C ILE A 235 -7.13 -12.65 -11.55
N THR A 236 -6.40 -13.47 -12.29
CA THR A 236 -5.33 -14.33 -11.77
C THR A 236 -4.07 -14.22 -12.62
N LEU A 237 -3.06 -15.02 -12.31
CA LEU A 237 -1.85 -15.15 -13.12
C LEU A 237 -2.09 -15.72 -14.54
N ASP A 238 -3.29 -16.24 -14.82
CA ASP A 238 -3.67 -16.73 -16.15
C ASP A 238 -4.54 -15.73 -16.94
N THR A 239 -4.96 -14.64 -16.34
CA THR A 239 -5.78 -13.63 -17.01
C THR A 239 -4.94 -12.83 -18.03
N PRO A 240 -5.40 -12.66 -19.28
CA PRO A 240 -4.71 -11.80 -20.24
C PRO A 240 -4.89 -10.32 -19.88
N PHE A 241 -3.80 -9.55 -19.99
CA PHE A 241 -3.74 -8.10 -19.82
C PHE A 241 -3.21 -7.43 -21.08
N VAL A 242 -3.57 -6.17 -21.26
CA VAL A 242 -2.95 -5.28 -22.25
C VAL A 242 -1.98 -4.36 -21.51
N LEU A 243 -0.79 -4.19 -22.07
CA LEU A 243 0.13 -3.11 -21.70
C LEU A 243 -0.23 -1.88 -22.54
N ASP A 244 -0.48 -0.75 -21.91
CA ASP A 244 -0.69 0.53 -22.60
C ASP A 244 0.38 1.56 -22.21
N GLY A 245 0.27 2.77 -22.75
CA GLY A 245 1.21 3.83 -22.46
C GLY A 245 2.47 3.80 -23.33
N PRO A 246 3.42 4.72 -23.08
CA PRO A 246 4.53 4.97 -24.01
C PRO A 246 5.53 3.82 -24.12
N ALA A 247 5.70 2.97 -23.10
CA ALA A 247 6.62 1.83 -23.18
C ALA A 247 6.00 0.59 -23.80
N ALA A 248 4.68 0.54 -24.03
CA ALA A 248 4.01 -0.60 -24.66
C ALA A 248 4.58 -0.86 -26.06
N GLY A 249 4.94 -2.11 -26.34
CA GLY A 249 5.56 -2.51 -27.61
C GLY A 249 7.09 -2.31 -27.67
N SER A 250 7.70 -1.73 -26.64
CA SER A 250 9.15 -1.61 -26.52
C SER A 250 9.83 -2.99 -26.54
N GLU A 251 11.05 -3.06 -27.08
CA GLU A 251 11.87 -4.28 -27.04
C GLU A 251 12.14 -4.76 -25.61
N LEU A 252 12.12 -3.86 -24.63
CA LEU A 252 12.29 -4.15 -23.20
C LEU A 252 11.13 -4.98 -22.60
N LEU A 253 9.99 -5.04 -23.30
CA LEU A 253 8.77 -5.76 -22.87
C LEU A 253 8.46 -6.98 -23.74
N ARG A 254 9.27 -7.29 -24.75
CA ARG A 254 9.06 -8.43 -25.64
C ARG A 254 9.62 -9.72 -25.06
N THR A 255 8.88 -10.80 -25.24
CA THR A 255 9.30 -12.17 -24.92
C THR A 255 8.95 -13.11 -26.08
N ALA A 256 9.40 -14.36 -26.02
CA ALA A 256 9.02 -15.35 -27.03
C ALA A 256 7.50 -15.59 -27.06
N ALA A 257 6.82 -15.48 -25.93
CA ALA A 257 5.36 -15.63 -25.82
C ALA A 257 4.58 -14.41 -26.34
N ASP A 258 5.19 -13.21 -26.29
CA ASP A 258 4.62 -11.96 -26.81
C ASP A 258 5.71 -11.15 -27.55
N PRO A 259 5.94 -11.43 -28.82
CA PRO A 259 6.88 -10.67 -29.64
C PRO A 259 6.47 -9.21 -29.89
N THR A 260 5.22 -8.86 -29.59
CA THR A 260 4.71 -7.48 -29.76
C THR A 260 5.05 -6.60 -28.56
N GLY A 261 5.23 -7.17 -27.35
CA GLY A 261 5.45 -6.43 -26.10
C GLY A 261 4.24 -5.62 -25.64
N THR A 262 3.02 -6.03 -26.02
CA THR A 262 1.78 -5.32 -25.74
C THR A 262 0.78 -6.13 -24.93
N GLN A 263 1.04 -7.41 -24.71
CA GLN A 263 0.16 -8.31 -23.96
C GLN A 263 0.96 -9.08 -22.92
N VAL A 264 0.39 -9.26 -21.74
CA VAL A 264 0.99 -10.05 -20.67
C VAL A 264 -0.05 -10.94 -20.03
N ARG A 265 0.34 -12.15 -19.67
CA ARG A 265 -0.52 -13.06 -18.94
C ARG A 265 -0.28 -12.89 -17.44
N GLY A 266 -1.32 -12.41 -16.74
CA GLY A 266 -1.38 -12.37 -15.29
C GLY A 266 -1.00 -11.06 -14.61
N THR A 267 -1.37 -11.02 -13.35
CA THR A 267 -0.96 -10.05 -12.33
C THR A 267 -0.62 -10.80 -11.05
N MET A 268 0.27 -10.27 -10.24
CA MET A 268 0.73 -10.90 -9.01
C MET A 268 1.18 -9.85 -7.99
N ASN A 269 1.22 -10.27 -6.74
CA ASN A 269 1.62 -9.42 -5.61
C ASN A 269 0.85 -8.10 -5.65
N ASN A 270 -0.48 -8.25 -5.82
CA ASN A 270 -1.42 -7.14 -5.85
C ASN A 270 -1.64 -6.69 -4.41
N CYS A 271 -0.90 -5.66 -3.99
CA CYS A 271 -0.91 -5.09 -2.67
C CYS A 271 -2.03 -4.05 -2.53
N SER A 272 -1.74 -2.81 -2.20
CA SER A 272 -2.72 -1.75 -2.10
C SER A 272 -3.24 -1.28 -3.48
N GLY A 273 -4.12 -0.29 -3.49
CA GLY A 273 -4.77 0.17 -4.71
C GLY A 273 -5.52 1.48 -4.53
N GLY A 274 -6.48 1.74 -5.40
CA GLY A 274 -7.35 2.91 -5.30
C GLY A 274 -8.54 2.83 -6.24
N THR A 275 -9.70 3.31 -5.79
CA THR A 275 -10.88 3.42 -6.64
C THR A 275 -10.90 4.77 -7.34
N THR A 276 -10.98 4.75 -8.65
CA THR A 276 -10.93 5.96 -9.47
C THR A 276 -12.25 6.72 -9.48
N PRO A 277 -12.24 8.05 -9.66
CA PRO A 277 -13.47 8.84 -9.79
C PRO A 277 -14.35 8.44 -10.98
N TRP A 278 -13.84 7.67 -11.95
CA TRP A 278 -14.58 7.16 -13.09
C TRP A 278 -15.06 5.72 -12.92
N GLY A 279 -14.82 5.10 -11.76
CA GLY A 279 -15.41 3.83 -11.37
C GLY A 279 -14.65 2.58 -11.82
N THR A 280 -13.36 2.71 -12.11
CA THR A 280 -12.40 1.60 -12.21
C THR A 280 -11.64 1.45 -10.89
N VAL A 281 -10.94 0.35 -10.73
CA VAL A 281 -10.09 0.08 -9.58
C VAL A 281 -8.66 -0.13 -10.04
N LEU A 282 -7.73 0.51 -9.35
CA LEU A 282 -6.28 0.38 -9.53
C LEU A 282 -5.73 -0.59 -8.51
N SER A 283 -4.67 -1.30 -8.88
CA SER A 283 -3.92 -2.19 -7.99
C SER A 283 -2.43 -2.09 -8.30
N GLY A 284 -1.60 -1.99 -7.27
CA GLY A 284 -0.15 -2.04 -7.38
C GLY A 284 0.36 -3.48 -7.53
N GLU A 285 1.34 -3.71 -8.39
CA GLU A 285 2.15 -4.93 -8.41
C GLU A 285 3.44 -4.64 -7.65
N GLU A 286 3.56 -5.13 -6.43
CA GLU A 286 4.61 -4.73 -5.49
C GLU A 286 5.84 -5.64 -5.56
N ASN A 287 5.89 -6.70 -4.82
CA ASN A 287 7.07 -7.57 -4.62
C ASN A 287 7.27 -8.61 -5.74
N PHE A 288 7.01 -8.24 -6.99
CA PHE A 288 7.07 -9.14 -8.17
C PHE A 288 8.44 -9.80 -8.38
N ASN A 289 9.52 -9.22 -7.90
CA ASN A 289 10.89 -9.72 -8.08
C ASN A 289 11.12 -11.11 -7.47
N GLN A 290 10.40 -11.48 -6.41
CA GLN A 290 10.56 -12.76 -5.71
C GLN A 290 10.04 -13.99 -6.50
N TYR A 291 9.35 -13.79 -7.61
CA TYR A 291 8.75 -14.85 -8.40
C TYR A 291 9.64 -15.31 -9.56
N PHE A 292 10.71 -14.57 -9.84
CA PHE A 292 11.57 -14.82 -10.99
C PHE A 292 12.96 -15.28 -10.57
N LYS A 293 13.48 -16.28 -11.26
CA LYS A 293 14.91 -16.53 -11.29
C LYS A 293 15.55 -15.59 -12.29
N ALA A 294 16.55 -14.82 -11.87
CA ALA A 294 17.33 -13.92 -12.73
C ALA A 294 18.84 -14.12 -12.51
N ALA A 295 19.65 -13.65 -13.43
CA ALA A 295 21.11 -13.72 -13.27
C ALA A 295 21.62 -12.77 -12.17
N GLY A 296 20.96 -11.61 -11.98
CA GLY A 296 21.31 -10.61 -10.98
C GLY A 296 22.64 -9.89 -11.25
N THR A 297 23.21 -10.07 -12.44
CA THR A 297 24.50 -9.45 -12.83
C THR A 297 24.33 -8.15 -13.59
N ASP A 298 23.16 -7.94 -14.20
CA ASP A 298 22.77 -6.66 -14.82
C ASP A 298 22.38 -5.68 -13.72
N PRO A 299 22.93 -4.46 -13.65
CA PRO A 299 22.51 -3.43 -12.69
C PRO A 299 21.01 -3.16 -12.71
N ARG A 300 20.36 -3.30 -13.87
CA ARG A 300 18.91 -3.16 -14.04
C ARG A 300 18.13 -4.25 -13.31
N GLU A 301 18.61 -5.49 -13.32
CA GLU A 301 18.03 -6.59 -12.55
C GLU A 301 18.30 -6.39 -11.04
N ALA A 302 19.57 -6.13 -10.68
CA ALA A 302 20.01 -5.98 -9.30
C ALA A 302 19.26 -4.85 -8.57
N ARG A 303 19.00 -3.71 -9.25
CA ARG A 303 18.28 -2.57 -8.68
C ARG A 303 16.83 -2.90 -8.31
N TYR A 304 16.25 -3.92 -8.91
CA TYR A 304 14.92 -4.44 -8.58
C TYR A 304 14.95 -5.64 -7.63
N GLY A 305 16.11 -6.00 -7.09
CA GLY A 305 16.26 -7.18 -6.24
C GLY A 305 16.13 -8.51 -6.98
N LEU A 306 16.16 -8.50 -8.32
CA LEU A 306 16.16 -9.71 -9.13
C LEU A 306 17.52 -10.41 -9.01
N SER A 307 17.54 -11.68 -8.60
CA SER A 307 18.78 -12.41 -8.31
C SER A 307 18.62 -13.91 -8.52
N PRO A 308 19.71 -14.68 -8.60
CA PRO A 308 19.62 -16.14 -8.70
C PRO A 308 19.07 -16.82 -7.45
N THR A 309 19.01 -16.12 -6.32
CA THR A 309 18.50 -16.65 -5.04
C THR A 309 17.01 -16.34 -4.80
N GLN A 310 16.39 -15.50 -5.61
CA GLN A 310 14.98 -15.12 -5.55
C GLN A 310 14.08 -16.15 -6.28
N ASP A 311 14.24 -17.44 -5.98
CA ASP A 311 13.51 -18.53 -6.64
C ASP A 311 12.92 -19.53 -5.62
N ALA A 312 12.57 -19.05 -4.43
CA ALA A 312 12.05 -19.92 -3.37
C ALA A 312 10.74 -20.60 -3.75
N ARG A 313 9.92 -19.93 -4.53
CA ARG A 313 8.64 -20.47 -4.99
C ARG A 313 8.81 -21.50 -6.12
N ASN A 314 9.97 -21.56 -6.77
CA ASN A 314 10.32 -22.51 -7.84
C ASN A 314 9.26 -22.64 -8.96
N TRP A 315 8.57 -21.53 -9.28
CA TRP A 315 7.51 -21.53 -10.29
C TRP A 315 8.00 -21.89 -11.69
N ARG A 316 9.29 -21.65 -11.98
CA ARG A 316 9.95 -22.07 -13.25
C ARG A 316 9.94 -23.58 -13.49
N ALA A 317 9.77 -24.40 -12.45
CA ALA A 317 9.61 -25.84 -12.62
C ALA A 317 8.29 -26.21 -13.31
N VAL A 318 7.30 -25.33 -13.30
CA VAL A 318 5.96 -25.53 -13.88
C VAL A 318 5.80 -24.74 -15.20
N ASP A 319 6.36 -23.53 -15.28
CA ASP A 319 6.31 -22.70 -16.50
C ASP A 319 7.64 -21.96 -16.66
N PRO A 320 8.35 -22.15 -17.80
CA PRO A 320 9.66 -21.56 -18.04
C PRO A 320 9.64 -20.01 -18.09
N ARG A 321 8.49 -19.36 -18.21
CA ARG A 321 8.39 -17.89 -18.19
C ARG A 321 8.95 -17.26 -16.91
N TRP A 322 9.04 -18.00 -15.81
CA TRP A 322 9.59 -17.55 -14.55
C TRP A 322 11.13 -17.66 -14.46
N ASP A 323 11.78 -18.10 -15.54
CA ASP A 323 13.24 -18.14 -15.66
C ASP A 323 13.76 -17.05 -16.61
N ALA A 324 14.05 -15.87 -16.06
CA ALA A 324 14.60 -14.74 -16.79
C ALA A 324 16.08 -14.94 -17.20
N THR A 325 16.73 -16.03 -16.81
CA THR A 325 18.06 -16.40 -17.36
C THR A 325 17.95 -16.96 -18.78
N SER A 326 16.76 -17.39 -19.19
CA SER A 326 16.46 -17.80 -20.58
C SER A 326 16.34 -16.58 -21.50
N ALA A 327 16.90 -16.70 -22.71
CA ALA A 327 16.75 -15.66 -23.73
C ALA A 327 15.29 -15.39 -24.11
N ASP A 328 14.44 -16.43 -24.06
CA ASP A 328 13.02 -16.35 -24.43
C ASP A 328 12.20 -15.51 -23.45
N TYR A 329 12.62 -15.44 -22.17
CA TYR A 329 11.88 -14.80 -21.09
C TYR A 329 12.71 -13.80 -20.30
N ARG A 330 13.86 -13.35 -20.81
CA ARG A 330 14.72 -12.37 -20.11
C ARG A 330 13.94 -11.12 -19.67
N ASN A 331 13.00 -10.67 -20.48
CA ASN A 331 12.21 -9.47 -20.23
C ASN A 331 10.89 -9.76 -19.48
N GLU A 332 10.59 -11.01 -19.14
CA GLU A 332 9.32 -11.31 -18.43
C GLU A 332 9.19 -10.55 -17.10
N PRO A 333 10.25 -10.38 -16.27
CA PRO A 333 10.14 -9.55 -15.06
C PRO A 333 9.78 -8.09 -15.33
N ASN A 334 10.14 -7.54 -16.51
CA ASN A 334 9.81 -6.16 -16.89
C ASN A 334 8.33 -5.95 -17.18
N ARG A 335 7.55 -7.02 -17.26
CA ARG A 335 6.11 -7.01 -17.57
C ARG A 335 5.26 -6.99 -16.32
N PHE A 336 5.90 -6.92 -15.13
CA PHE A 336 5.33 -6.83 -13.79
C PHE A 336 5.96 -5.69 -13.02
N GLY A 337 5.31 -5.25 -11.94
CA GLY A 337 5.69 -4.04 -11.20
C GLY A 337 5.03 -2.79 -11.76
N TRP A 338 3.82 -2.92 -12.29
CA TRP A 338 3.00 -1.86 -12.86
C TRP A 338 1.76 -1.57 -12.04
N VAL A 339 1.13 -0.44 -12.29
CA VAL A 339 -0.24 -0.19 -11.84
C VAL A 339 -1.20 -0.87 -12.80
N VAL A 340 -2.09 -1.68 -12.26
CA VAL A 340 -3.15 -2.42 -12.97
C VAL A 340 -4.46 -1.66 -12.86
N GLU A 341 -5.24 -1.55 -13.94
CA GLU A 341 -6.60 -0.99 -13.94
C GLU A 341 -7.62 -2.04 -14.37
N ILE A 342 -8.68 -2.21 -13.59
CA ILE A 342 -9.81 -3.08 -13.92
C ILE A 342 -11.13 -2.33 -13.92
N ASP A 343 -12.09 -2.76 -14.74
CA ASP A 343 -13.48 -2.34 -14.67
C ASP A 343 -14.33 -3.39 -13.91
N PRO A 344 -14.70 -3.12 -12.65
CA PRO A 344 -15.49 -4.07 -11.87
C PRO A 344 -16.94 -4.21 -12.38
N SER A 345 -17.43 -3.25 -13.16
CA SER A 345 -18.79 -3.28 -13.71
C SER A 345 -18.91 -4.09 -15.01
N ASP A 346 -17.79 -4.40 -15.68
CA ASP A 346 -17.75 -5.25 -16.89
C ASP A 346 -16.81 -6.45 -16.72
N PRO A 347 -17.35 -7.63 -16.40
CA PRO A 347 -16.54 -8.83 -16.19
C PRO A 347 -15.86 -9.35 -17.46
N ARG A 348 -16.18 -8.79 -18.63
CA ARG A 348 -15.55 -9.14 -19.91
C ARG A 348 -14.50 -8.14 -20.37
N SER A 349 -14.34 -7.02 -19.66
CA SER A 349 -13.29 -6.05 -19.97
C SER A 349 -11.92 -6.68 -19.84
N THR A 350 -10.99 -6.32 -20.73
CA THR A 350 -9.59 -6.72 -20.58
C THR A 350 -8.91 -5.77 -19.60
N PRO A 351 -8.28 -6.27 -18.52
CA PRO A 351 -7.50 -5.45 -17.62
C PRO A 351 -6.28 -4.82 -18.31
N VAL A 352 -5.82 -3.70 -17.79
CA VAL A 352 -4.72 -2.91 -18.38
C VAL A 352 -3.61 -2.72 -17.36
N LYS A 353 -2.35 -2.73 -17.81
CA LYS A 353 -1.18 -2.29 -17.05
C LYS A 353 -0.65 -0.98 -17.66
N HIS A 354 -0.53 0.06 -16.85
CA HIS A 354 -0.20 1.42 -17.29
C HIS A 354 1.29 1.69 -17.25
N THR A 355 1.96 1.65 -18.40
CA THR A 355 3.41 1.90 -18.45
C THR A 355 3.78 3.37 -18.21
N ALA A 356 2.86 4.31 -18.44
CA ALA A 356 3.10 5.75 -18.20
C ALA A 356 3.34 6.07 -16.72
N MET A 357 2.87 5.23 -15.80
CA MET A 357 3.02 5.41 -14.36
C MET A 357 4.35 4.92 -13.80
N GLY A 358 5.24 4.41 -14.66
CA GLY A 358 6.55 3.88 -14.26
C GLY A 358 6.48 2.47 -13.68
N ARG A 359 7.64 1.79 -13.60
CA ARG A 359 7.78 0.44 -13.06
C ARG A 359 8.64 0.44 -11.82
N PHE A 360 8.07 0.03 -10.69
CA PHE A 360 8.74 -0.15 -9.41
C PHE A 360 7.88 -1.09 -8.52
N LYS A 361 8.20 -1.24 -7.25
CA LYS A 361 7.37 -1.99 -6.30
C LYS A 361 6.21 -1.11 -5.86
N HIS A 362 5.18 -1.06 -6.70
CA HIS A 362 3.99 -0.26 -6.40
C HIS A 362 3.25 -0.86 -5.20
N GLU A 363 3.29 -0.15 -4.07
CA GLU A 363 2.34 -0.43 -3.00
C GLU A 363 0.92 -0.25 -3.52
N GLY A 364 0.59 0.95 -3.99
CA GLY A 364 -0.71 1.28 -4.56
C GLY A 364 -0.65 2.49 -5.48
N ALA A 365 -1.82 2.95 -5.90
CA ALA A 365 -1.98 4.19 -6.65
C ALA A 365 -3.30 4.85 -6.31
N ASN A 366 -3.27 6.00 -5.67
CA ASN A 366 -4.45 6.79 -5.36
C ASN A 366 -4.52 8.05 -6.21
N VAL A 367 -5.70 8.34 -6.75
CA VAL A 367 -5.88 9.41 -7.71
C VAL A 367 -6.75 10.54 -7.16
N VAL A 368 -6.39 11.76 -7.54
CA VAL A 368 -7.20 12.96 -7.37
C VAL A 368 -7.39 13.63 -8.72
N VAL A 369 -8.55 14.26 -8.91
CA VAL A 369 -8.79 15.10 -10.08
C VAL A 369 -8.57 16.54 -9.67
N ASN A 370 -7.52 17.15 -10.22
CA ASN A 370 -7.17 18.54 -9.96
C ASN A 370 -8.27 19.49 -10.48
N ALA A 371 -8.31 20.71 -9.97
CA ALA A 371 -9.34 21.71 -10.31
C ALA A 371 -9.45 21.99 -11.81
N ASP A 372 -8.36 21.89 -12.55
CA ASP A 372 -8.31 22.06 -14.01
C ASP A 372 -8.67 20.82 -14.82
N GLY A 373 -8.92 19.68 -14.14
CA GLY A 373 -9.36 18.41 -14.71
C GLY A 373 -8.25 17.41 -14.99
N HIS A 374 -6.98 17.71 -14.73
CA HIS A 374 -5.91 16.71 -14.80
C HIS A 374 -6.09 15.65 -13.70
N VAL A 375 -5.81 14.40 -14.05
CA VAL A 375 -5.75 13.30 -13.09
C VAL A 375 -4.33 13.24 -12.54
N VAL A 376 -4.21 13.25 -11.23
CA VAL A 376 -2.92 13.14 -10.55
C VAL A 376 -2.95 11.87 -9.70
N ALA A 377 -1.95 11.01 -9.86
CA ALA A 377 -1.77 9.80 -9.05
C ALA A 377 -0.51 9.94 -8.19
N TYR A 378 -0.63 9.49 -6.95
CA TYR A 378 0.48 9.40 -6.00
C TYR A 378 0.76 7.92 -5.70
N MET A 379 2.05 7.55 -5.61
CA MET A 379 2.49 6.15 -5.54
C MET A 379 3.73 6.04 -4.67
N GLY A 380 3.71 5.09 -3.73
CA GLY A 380 4.88 4.70 -2.95
C GLY A 380 5.63 3.54 -3.63
N ASP A 381 6.95 3.54 -3.52
CA ASP A 381 7.82 2.43 -3.90
C ASP A 381 8.26 1.72 -2.62
N ASP A 382 7.58 0.65 -2.22
CA ASP A 382 7.82 -0.03 -0.96
C ASP A 382 9.17 -0.78 -0.95
N GLU A 383 10.20 -0.02 -0.64
CA GLU A 383 11.54 -0.55 -0.36
C GLU A 383 12.29 0.46 0.51
N ARG A 384 13.19 -0.03 1.36
CA ARG A 384 14.07 0.83 2.17
C ARG A 384 14.94 1.70 1.28
N PHE A 385 14.89 3.01 1.51
CA PHE A 385 15.63 4.02 0.75
C PHE A 385 15.12 4.23 -0.68
N ASP A 386 13.93 3.74 -1.03
CA ASP A 386 13.27 4.07 -2.30
C ASP A 386 12.37 5.30 -2.18
N TYR A 387 11.52 5.57 -3.14
CA TYR A 387 11.07 6.91 -3.47
C TYR A 387 9.55 7.06 -3.49
N LEU A 388 9.10 8.31 -3.39
CA LEU A 388 7.72 8.71 -3.61
C LEU A 388 7.59 9.28 -5.03
N TYR A 389 6.59 8.80 -5.80
CA TYR A 389 6.35 9.21 -7.17
C TYR A 389 5.00 9.90 -7.34
N ARG A 390 4.92 10.76 -8.36
CA ARG A 390 3.69 11.40 -8.82
C ARG A 390 3.57 11.27 -10.34
N PHE A 391 2.37 10.91 -10.79
CA PHE A 391 1.96 10.93 -12.19
C PHE A 391 0.93 12.03 -12.41
N VAL A 392 1.03 12.79 -13.51
CA VAL A 392 0.06 13.80 -13.95
C VAL A 392 -0.39 13.45 -15.36
N SER A 393 -1.70 13.21 -15.56
CA SER A 393 -2.24 12.85 -16.87
C SER A 393 -2.11 13.99 -17.88
N ARG A 394 -1.85 13.66 -19.15
CA ARG A 394 -1.84 14.63 -20.24
C ARG A 394 -3.25 15.11 -20.57
N ASP A 395 -4.20 14.19 -20.58
CA ASP A 395 -5.60 14.47 -20.86
C ASP A 395 -6.34 14.89 -19.58
N ARG A 396 -7.30 15.81 -19.77
CA ARG A 396 -8.16 16.26 -18.69
C ARG A 396 -9.43 15.44 -18.66
N LEU A 397 -9.82 15.00 -17.48
CA LEU A 397 -11.11 14.34 -17.26
C LEU A 397 -12.23 15.37 -17.42
N ARG A 398 -13.03 15.25 -18.49
CA ARG A 398 -14.16 16.16 -18.76
C ARG A 398 -15.48 15.52 -18.31
N GLY A 399 -16.16 16.15 -17.34
CA GLY A 399 -17.49 15.76 -16.88
C GLY A 399 -17.50 14.77 -15.70
N ARG A 400 -18.68 14.58 -15.10
CA ARG A 400 -18.90 13.65 -13.98
C ARG A 400 -18.73 12.19 -14.43
N SER A 401 -18.16 11.39 -13.57
CA SER A 401 -17.87 9.95 -13.64
C SER A 401 -18.57 9.12 -14.73
N GLY A 402 -17.82 8.31 -15.46
CA GLY A 402 -18.33 7.26 -16.34
C GLY A 402 -18.51 7.63 -17.82
N SER A 403 -18.19 8.87 -18.26
CA SER A 403 -18.43 9.27 -19.65
C SER A 403 -17.32 8.82 -20.62
N TRP A 404 -16.07 8.67 -20.16
CA TRP A 404 -14.95 8.28 -21.03
C TRP A 404 -15.07 6.85 -21.58
N LYS A 405 -15.55 5.90 -20.76
CA LYS A 405 -15.80 4.49 -21.17
C LYS A 405 -16.82 4.38 -22.31
N ARG A 406 -17.82 5.24 -22.32
CA ARG A 406 -18.88 5.22 -23.35
C ARG A 406 -18.42 5.68 -24.73
N HIS A 407 -17.24 6.29 -24.83
CA HIS A 407 -16.73 6.86 -26.08
C HIS A 407 -15.51 6.14 -26.64
N GLY A 408 -15.10 4.97 -26.07
CA GLY A 408 -13.93 4.21 -26.52
C GLY A 408 -12.60 4.95 -26.32
N SER A 409 -12.55 5.92 -25.44
CA SER A 409 -11.35 6.69 -25.12
C SER A 409 -10.38 5.85 -24.27
N ARG A 410 -9.09 6.13 -24.37
CA ARG A 410 -8.07 5.56 -23.48
C ARG A 410 -8.29 6.02 -22.05
N SER A 411 -7.80 5.24 -21.06
CA SER A 411 -7.71 5.69 -19.67
C SER A 411 -6.87 6.97 -19.58
N PRO A 412 -7.23 7.93 -18.71
CA PRO A 412 -6.38 9.10 -18.47
C PRO A 412 -4.99 8.72 -17.91
N LEU A 413 -4.83 7.49 -17.40
CA LEU A 413 -3.56 6.97 -16.89
C LEU A 413 -2.63 6.42 -18.00
N ALA A 414 -3.11 6.34 -19.24
CA ALA A 414 -2.34 5.80 -20.36
C ALA A 414 -1.30 6.77 -20.94
N ASP A 415 -1.41 8.08 -20.65
CA ASP A 415 -0.45 9.09 -21.12
C ASP A 415 -0.37 10.23 -20.11
N GLY A 416 0.85 10.60 -19.74
CA GLY A 416 1.11 11.66 -18.77
C GLY A 416 2.59 11.77 -18.45
N ASP A 417 2.87 12.57 -17.45
CA ASP A 417 4.22 12.90 -17.02
C ASP A 417 4.47 12.34 -15.61
N LEU A 418 5.61 11.65 -15.46
CA LEU A 418 6.04 11.01 -14.23
C LEU A 418 7.12 11.84 -13.55
N SER A 419 7.01 12.02 -12.24
CA SER A 419 7.99 12.74 -11.43
C SER A 419 8.26 12.01 -10.10
N VAL A 420 9.38 12.35 -9.46
CA VAL A 420 9.82 11.80 -8.18
C VAL A 420 10.07 12.91 -7.17
N ALA A 421 9.75 12.68 -5.90
CA ALA A 421 9.79 13.70 -4.85
C ALA A 421 11.21 13.97 -4.33
N ARG A 422 11.55 15.25 -4.17
CA ARG A 422 12.68 15.72 -3.37
C ARG A 422 12.18 16.59 -2.23
N PHE A 423 12.47 16.19 -1.00
CA PHE A 423 12.16 16.94 0.21
C PHE A 423 13.38 17.73 0.66
N THR A 424 13.19 18.95 1.06
CA THR A 424 14.22 19.84 1.64
C THR A 424 13.70 20.41 2.94
N GLY A 425 14.55 20.47 3.95
CA GLY A 425 14.26 21.06 5.24
C GLY A 425 15.40 21.98 5.66
N ASP A 426 15.32 22.59 6.83
CA ASP A 426 16.35 23.50 7.35
C ASP A 426 17.30 22.84 8.38
N GLY A 427 17.07 21.59 8.72
CA GLY A 427 17.92 20.73 9.54
C GLY A 427 17.26 20.30 10.85
N LEU A 428 17.62 19.12 11.35
CA LEU A 428 17.07 18.53 12.58
C LEU A 428 17.35 19.34 13.87
N GLY A 429 17.97 20.51 13.77
CA GLY A 429 18.47 21.24 14.95
C GLY A 429 17.43 22.04 15.72
N ASP A 430 16.30 22.37 15.12
CA ASP A 430 15.21 23.11 15.72
C ASP A 430 14.15 22.21 16.40
N GLY A 431 14.22 20.89 16.14
CA GLY A 431 13.29 19.89 16.71
C GLY A 431 11.96 19.81 15.99
N VAL A 432 11.81 20.46 14.83
CA VAL A 432 10.66 20.37 13.92
C VAL A 432 11.11 19.59 12.68
N SER A 433 10.22 18.83 12.08
CA SER A 433 10.47 18.10 10.84
C SER A 433 9.48 18.59 9.79
N ASP A 434 9.88 19.64 9.08
CA ASP A 434 9.09 20.30 8.05
C ASP A 434 9.96 20.85 6.92
N GLY A 435 9.36 21.45 5.91
CA GLY A 435 10.11 22.12 4.85
C GLY A 435 9.35 22.27 3.54
N ALA A 436 10.14 22.44 2.49
CA ALA A 436 9.66 22.53 1.12
C ALA A 436 10.05 21.27 0.34
N GLY A 437 9.46 21.11 -0.84
CA GLY A 437 9.83 20.04 -1.74
C GLY A 437 9.51 20.37 -3.18
N GLU A 438 10.02 19.53 -4.07
CA GLU A 438 9.79 19.61 -5.50
C GLU A 438 9.54 18.25 -6.12
N TRP A 439 8.76 18.21 -7.18
CA TRP A 439 8.57 17.06 -8.03
C TRP A 439 9.55 17.14 -9.21
N ILE A 440 10.61 16.32 -9.16
CA ILE A 440 11.63 16.28 -10.22
C ILE A 440 11.05 15.49 -11.39
N PRO A 441 10.94 16.05 -12.59
CA PRO A 441 10.38 15.35 -13.73
C PRO A 441 11.33 14.23 -14.19
N LEU A 442 10.79 13.02 -14.33
CA LEU A 442 11.42 11.89 -15.01
C LEU A 442 11.01 11.84 -16.48
N THR A 443 9.73 12.19 -16.74
CA THR A 443 9.20 12.34 -18.10
C THR A 443 8.41 13.64 -18.21
N GLU A 444 8.45 14.30 -19.37
CA GLU A 444 7.66 15.46 -19.68
C GLU A 444 7.33 15.54 -21.17
N GLY A 445 6.06 15.76 -21.48
CA GLY A 445 5.60 15.89 -22.85
C GLY A 445 5.90 14.68 -23.73
N GLY A 446 5.91 13.46 -23.16
CA GLY A 446 6.25 12.22 -23.86
C GLY A 446 7.75 12.09 -24.16
N ARG A 447 8.62 12.68 -23.37
CA ARG A 447 10.07 12.62 -23.50
C ARG A 447 10.72 12.26 -22.16
N SER A 448 11.88 11.62 -22.22
CA SER A 448 12.75 11.45 -21.06
C SER A 448 13.32 12.82 -20.64
N MET A 449 13.27 13.10 -19.34
CA MET A 449 13.96 14.24 -18.71
C MET A 449 15.27 13.80 -18.02
N VAL A 450 15.58 12.51 -18.05
CA VAL A 450 16.77 11.94 -17.40
C VAL A 450 17.88 11.74 -18.44
N PRO A 451 19.02 12.44 -18.30
CA PRO A 451 20.13 12.31 -19.25
C PRO A 451 20.61 10.86 -19.40
N GLY A 452 20.74 10.41 -20.63
CA GLY A 452 21.24 9.06 -20.95
C GLY A 452 20.17 7.95 -20.93
N PHE A 453 18.91 8.27 -20.67
CA PHE A 453 17.79 7.34 -20.74
C PHE A 453 16.84 7.70 -21.89
N THR A 454 16.37 6.72 -22.63
CA THR A 454 15.20 6.88 -23.51
C THR A 454 13.93 6.94 -22.68
N LEU A 455 12.79 7.34 -23.27
CA LEU A 455 11.50 7.37 -22.58
C LEU A 455 11.13 5.99 -22.06
N GLU A 456 11.29 4.96 -22.87
CA GLU A 456 10.98 3.57 -22.51
C GLU A 456 11.87 3.06 -21.38
N GLU A 457 13.16 3.45 -21.38
CA GLU A 457 14.08 3.09 -20.30
C GLU A 457 13.71 3.79 -18.99
N VAL A 458 13.28 5.06 -19.00
CA VAL A 458 12.76 5.73 -17.82
C VAL A 458 11.58 4.96 -17.24
N LEU A 459 10.64 4.56 -18.07
CA LEU A 459 9.40 3.92 -17.63
C LEU A 459 9.59 2.46 -17.18
N VAL A 460 10.48 1.71 -17.86
CA VAL A 460 10.76 0.29 -17.52
C VAL A 460 11.77 0.17 -16.37
N PHE A 461 12.72 1.09 -16.30
CA PHE A 461 13.77 1.13 -15.27
C PHE A 461 13.67 2.39 -14.42
N THR A 462 12.46 2.69 -13.95
CA THR A 462 12.10 3.93 -13.24
C THR A 462 12.99 4.18 -12.02
N ARG A 463 13.32 3.12 -11.24
CA ARG A 463 14.23 3.24 -10.10
C ARG A 463 15.61 3.77 -10.48
N LEU A 464 16.20 3.27 -11.58
CA LEU A 464 17.50 3.76 -12.05
C LEU A 464 17.42 5.18 -12.60
N ALA A 465 16.33 5.52 -13.29
CA ALA A 465 16.10 6.87 -13.75
C ALA A 465 15.94 7.86 -12.59
N ALA A 466 15.21 7.46 -11.55
CA ALA A 466 15.09 8.24 -10.31
C ALA A 466 16.43 8.38 -9.59
N ASP A 467 17.23 7.31 -9.48
CA ASP A 467 18.58 7.37 -8.89
C ASP A 467 19.45 8.45 -9.55
N ALA A 468 19.32 8.63 -10.86
CA ALA A 468 20.12 9.59 -11.62
C ALA A 468 19.78 11.06 -11.31
N VAL A 469 18.58 11.35 -10.80
CA VAL A 469 18.11 12.71 -10.47
C VAL A 469 18.16 13.02 -8.97
N MET A 470 18.63 12.08 -8.16
CA MET A 470 18.89 12.24 -6.72
C MET A 470 17.66 12.72 -5.91
N PRO A 471 16.54 12.00 -5.90
CA PRO A 471 15.39 12.30 -5.05
C PRO A 471 15.67 11.98 -3.58
N THR A 472 14.72 12.26 -2.70
CA THR A 472 14.85 11.92 -1.29
C THR A 472 14.54 10.44 -1.06
N LYS A 473 15.46 9.72 -0.43
CA LYS A 473 15.28 8.34 -0.01
C LYS A 473 14.40 8.25 1.23
N MET A 474 13.33 7.50 1.14
CA MET A 474 12.31 7.37 2.19
C MET A 474 12.48 6.07 3.00
N ASP A 475 11.71 5.95 4.08
CA ASP A 475 11.68 4.79 4.97
C ASP A 475 10.53 3.85 4.61
N ARG A 476 10.60 3.21 3.43
CA ARG A 476 9.53 2.38 2.83
C ARG A 476 8.24 3.19 2.71
N PRO A 477 8.10 4.02 1.68
CA PRO A 477 6.84 4.69 1.40
C PRO A 477 5.84 3.67 0.87
N GLU A 478 4.85 3.38 1.70
CA GLU A 478 3.75 2.44 1.44
C GLU A 478 2.60 3.18 0.75
N ASP A 479 1.39 3.14 1.33
CA ASP A 479 0.23 3.81 0.74
C ASP A 479 0.32 5.34 0.83
N VAL A 480 -0.22 5.99 -0.21
CA VAL A 480 -0.21 7.44 -0.37
C VAL A 480 -1.62 7.92 -0.72
N GLN A 481 -2.27 8.60 0.22
CA GLN A 481 -3.66 8.99 0.07
C GLN A 481 -3.83 10.51 -0.03
N PRO A 482 -4.30 11.07 -1.18
CA PRO A 482 -4.75 12.45 -1.25
C PRO A 482 -6.08 12.62 -0.52
N SER A 483 -6.15 13.59 0.38
CA SER A 483 -7.36 13.96 1.10
C SER A 483 -8.26 14.85 0.24
N LEU A 484 -9.43 14.36 -0.11
CA LEU A 484 -10.45 15.16 -0.81
C LEU A 484 -11.08 16.22 0.11
N HIS A 485 -10.75 16.21 1.41
CA HIS A 485 -11.31 17.12 2.40
C HIS A 485 -10.49 18.40 2.52
N ASN A 486 -9.17 18.29 2.62
CA ASN A 486 -8.27 19.43 2.81
C ASN A 486 -7.24 19.64 1.69
N GLY A 487 -7.24 18.77 0.66
CA GLY A 487 -6.35 18.87 -0.50
C GLY A 487 -4.88 18.52 -0.21
N LYS A 488 -4.58 17.98 0.98
CA LYS A 488 -3.24 17.49 1.32
C LYS A 488 -3.06 16.03 0.96
N ILE A 489 -1.82 15.57 0.95
CA ILE A 489 -1.46 14.18 0.68
C ILE A 489 -0.80 13.60 1.94
N TYR A 490 -1.19 12.39 2.32
CA TYR A 490 -0.65 11.67 3.47
C TYR A 490 0.08 10.43 2.99
N VAL A 491 1.35 10.29 3.41
CA VAL A 491 2.25 9.21 3.00
C VAL A 491 2.59 8.37 4.22
N ALA A 492 2.24 7.10 4.21
CA ALA A 492 2.71 6.15 5.21
C ALA A 492 4.15 5.74 4.90
N CYS A 493 5.03 5.88 5.88
CA CYS A 493 6.40 5.36 5.83
C CYS A 493 6.54 4.34 6.94
N THR A 494 6.56 3.04 6.59
CA THR A 494 6.34 1.98 7.58
C THR A 494 7.52 1.76 8.51
N ASN A 495 8.75 1.67 7.98
CA ASN A 495 9.97 1.52 8.79
C ASN A 495 11.24 1.53 7.93
N ASN A 496 12.40 1.77 8.56
CA ASN A 496 13.73 1.53 7.97
C ASN A 496 14.77 1.28 9.04
N THR A 497 14.94 0.04 9.45
CA THR A 497 15.92 -0.34 10.48
C THR A 497 17.37 -0.27 10.00
N ASP A 498 17.61 -0.01 8.71
CA ASP A 498 18.95 0.21 8.15
C ASP A 498 19.38 1.68 8.17
N ARG A 499 18.47 2.62 8.39
CA ARG A 499 18.82 4.05 8.42
C ARG A 499 19.82 4.33 9.53
N GLY A 500 20.97 4.90 9.16
CA GLY A 500 22.07 5.21 10.07
C GLY A 500 23.02 4.06 10.36
N LYS A 501 22.84 2.87 9.78
CA LYS A 501 23.86 1.81 9.82
C LYS A 501 25.11 2.22 9.03
N VAL A 502 26.24 1.58 9.34
CA VAL A 502 27.49 1.83 8.63
C VAL A 502 27.32 1.62 7.12
N GLY A 503 27.69 2.60 6.32
CA GLY A 503 27.52 2.59 4.87
C GLY A 503 26.09 2.84 4.38
N LYS A 504 25.17 3.16 5.27
CA LYS A 504 23.79 3.57 4.96
C LYS A 504 23.58 5.01 5.35
N GLU A 505 22.58 5.62 4.75
CA GLU A 505 22.22 7.00 5.06
C GLU A 505 21.70 7.16 6.48
N GLY A 506 22.09 8.28 7.10
CA GLY A 506 21.62 8.69 8.41
C GLY A 506 20.23 9.32 8.39
N PRO A 507 19.74 9.71 9.59
CA PRO A 507 18.50 10.50 9.70
C PRO A 507 18.56 11.79 8.89
N THR A 508 17.42 12.14 8.32
CA THR A 508 17.13 13.40 7.63
C THR A 508 15.82 13.95 8.20
N GLU A 509 15.46 15.19 7.93
CA GLU A 509 14.20 15.71 8.47
C GLU A 509 12.97 14.91 8.03
N PRO A 510 12.79 14.56 6.72
CA PRO A 510 11.68 13.71 6.33
C PRO A 510 11.78 12.26 6.85
N ASN A 511 12.93 11.85 7.40
CA ASN A 511 13.15 10.52 7.98
C ASN A 511 13.99 10.66 9.27
N PRO A 512 13.42 11.14 10.39
CA PRO A 512 14.19 11.73 11.49
C PRO A 512 14.87 10.72 12.41
N ARG A 513 14.56 9.41 12.30
CA ARG A 513 15.07 8.40 13.22
C ARG A 513 16.08 7.46 12.60
N ALA A 514 17.19 7.24 13.31
CA ALA A 514 18.07 6.12 13.04
C ALA A 514 17.37 4.80 13.44
N ALA A 515 17.66 3.72 12.71
CA ALA A 515 17.07 2.40 12.93
C ALA A 515 15.54 2.48 13.14
N ASN A 516 14.87 3.27 12.29
CA ASN A 516 13.43 3.53 12.40
C ASN A 516 12.62 2.24 12.30
N LYS A 517 12.13 1.74 13.43
CA LYS A 517 11.33 0.51 13.50
C LYS A 517 9.83 0.77 13.55
N ASP A 518 9.42 2.01 13.87
CA ASP A 518 8.05 2.34 14.16
C ASP A 518 7.34 3.14 13.05
N GLY A 519 8.11 3.72 12.12
CA GLY A 519 7.54 4.47 11.00
C GLY A 519 7.05 5.88 11.35
N HIS A 520 6.44 6.53 10.37
CA HIS A 520 5.91 7.89 10.47
C HIS A 520 4.94 8.18 9.32
N ILE A 521 4.14 9.24 9.46
CA ILE A 521 3.25 9.77 8.40
C ILE A 521 3.76 11.14 7.97
N VAL A 522 4.01 11.31 6.67
CA VAL A 522 4.32 12.61 6.07
C VAL A 522 3.04 13.25 5.56
N GLU A 523 2.84 14.53 5.87
CA GLU A 523 1.78 15.39 5.34
C GLU A 523 2.38 16.32 4.29
N ILE A 524 1.87 16.29 3.05
CA ILE A 524 2.33 17.13 1.94
C ILE A 524 1.22 18.09 1.54
N SER A 525 1.57 19.36 1.40
CA SER A 525 0.66 20.43 0.93
C SER A 525 1.12 20.92 -0.45
N PRO A 526 0.42 20.59 -1.54
CA PRO A 526 0.72 21.14 -2.86
C PRO A 526 0.67 22.68 -2.84
N THR A 527 1.59 23.34 -3.55
CA THR A 527 1.59 24.79 -3.65
C THR A 527 0.26 25.29 -4.24
N ASP A 528 -0.36 26.25 -3.56
CA ASP A 528 -1.67 26.82 -3.91
C ASP A 528 -2.82 25.79 -3.97
N GLY A 529 -2.65 24.61 -3.37
CA GLY A 529 -3.61 23.50 -3.46
C GLY A 529 -3.69 22.87 -4.85
N ASP A 530 -2.74 23.14 -5.72
CA ASP A 530 -2.67 22.62 -7.09
C ASP A 530 -1.82 21.34 -7.13
N HIS A 531 -2.47 20.20 -7.29
CA HIS A 531 -1.80 18.89 -7.35
C HIS A 531 -0.89 18.72 -8.58
N THR A 532 -0.99 19.61 -9.58
CA THR A 532 -0.11 19.63 -10.74
C THR A 532 1.12 20.54 -10.53
N SER A 533 1.17 21.31 -9.43
CA SER A 533 2.33 22.15 -9.10
C SER A 533 3.61 21.32 -8.94
N ASP A 534 4.72 21.83 -9.43
CA ASP A 534 6.04 21.18 -9.29
C ASP A 534 6.65 21.37 -7.90
N THR A 535 6.00 22.14 -7.01
CA THR A 535 6.48 22.39 -5.65
C THR A 535 5.40 22.12 -4.62
N PHE A 536 5.85 21.83 -3.39
CA PHE A 536 5.01 21.59 -2.24
C PHE A 536 5.70 22.02 -0.94
N THR A 537 4.94 22.14 0.14
CA THR A 537 5.47 22.14 1.51
C THR A 537 5.10 20.83 2.17
N TRP A 538 5.83 20.44 3.22
CA TRP A 538 5.58 19.20 3.94
C TRP A 538 5.90 19.36 5.43
N ASP A 539 5.26 18.55 6.24
CA ASP A 539 5.60 18.33 7.63
C ASP A 539 5.40 16.84 8.02
N LEU A 540 5.97 16.41 9.14
CA LEU A 540 5.64 15.10 9.70
C LEU A 540 4.39 15.21 10.53
N PHE A 541 3.33 14.54 10.08
CA PHE A 541 2.07 14.48 10.79
C PHE A 541 2.15 13.58 12.03
N LEU A 542 2.75 12.40 11.88
CA LEU A 542 2.99 11.47 12.99
C LEU A 542 4.44 10.95 12.93
N ILE A 543 5.07 10.83 14.08
CA ILE A 543 6.25 9.98 14.29
C ILE A 543 5.82 8.86 15.23
N CYS A 544 5.53 7.68 14.67
CA CYS A 544 4.87 6.57 15.33
C CYS A 544 5.72 5.95 16.46
N GLY A 545 5.09 5.17 17.33
CA GLY A 545 5.70 4.47 18.45
C GLY A 545 4.77 4.39 19.66
N ASP A 546 5.29 3.86 20.77
CA ASP A 546 4.65 4.01 22.06
C ASP A 546 4.75 5.48 22.51
N ALA A 547 3.63 6.08 22.92
CA ALA A 547 3.57 7.48 23.34
C ALA A 547 4.54 7.82 24.49
N ALA A 548 4.93 6.83 25.31
CA ALA A 548 5.93 6.99 26.36
C ALA A 548 7.38 6.99 25.84
N SER A 549 7.60 6.64 24.56
CA SER A 549 8.92 6.59 23.96
C SER A 549 9.40 7.96 23.52
N ALA A 550 10.70 8.23 23.69
CA ALA A 550 11.30 9.47 23.20
C ALA A 550 11.26 9.54 21.68
N GLY A 551 11.02 10.74 21.14
CA GLY A 551 11.05 11.00 19.69
C GLY A 551 9.77 10.59 18.96
N THR A 552 8.66 10.32 19.68
CA THR A 552 7.33 10.24 19.07
C THR A 552 6.71 11.62 18.95
N TYR A 553 5.86 11.78 17.91
CA TYR A 553 5.12 13.02 17.67
C TYR A 553 3.73 12.70 17.12
N PHE A 554 2.72 13.40 17.57
CA PHE A 554 1.33 13.12 17.22
C PHE A 554 0.60 14.41 16.77
N GLY A 555 1.02 15.02 15.69
CA GLY A 555 0.34 16.14 15.05
C GLY A 555 0.11 17.38 15.94
N GLY A 556 0.88 17.52 17.03
CA GLY A 556 0.70 18.54 18.04
C GLY A 556 -0.23 18.16 19.19
N TRP A 557 -0.87 16.97 19.17
CA TRP A 557 -1.68 16.46 20.26
C TRP A 557 -0.81 16.04 21.47
N THR A 558 -1.17 16.48 22.66
CA THR A 558 -0.44 16.19 23.91
C THR A 558 -1.23 15.34 24.92
N GLY A 559 -2.47 15.00 24.59
CA GLY A 559 -3.30 14.13 25.39
C GLY A 559 -3.00 12.64 25.18
N PRO A 560 -3.75 11.73 25.82
CA PRO A 560 -3.58 10.29 25.63
C PRO A 560 -3.81 9.87 24.19
N VAL A 561 -2.98 8.91 23.70
CA VAL A 561 -3.09 8.27 22.39
C VAL A 561 -2.96 6.76 22.54
N SER A 562 -3.50 6.01 21.60
CA SER A 562 -3.15 4.61 21.39
C SER A 562 -1.74 4.49 20.81
N PRO A 563 -0.89 3.55 21.27
CA PRO A 563 0.40 3.29 20.63
C PRO A 563 0.16 2.79 19.18
N ILE A 564 0.94 3.30 18.24
CA ILE A 564 0.86 2.93 16.81
C ILE A 564 2.26 2.79 16.26
N SER A 565 2.48 1.76 15.45
CA SER A 565 3.77 1.50 14.83
C SER A 565 3.57 0.85 13.46
N CYS A 566 4.52 1.03 12.55
CA CYS A 566 4.50 0.47 11.21
C CYS A 566 3.20 0.83 10.45
N PRO A 567 2.90 2.12 10.23
CA PRO A 567 1.77 2.52 9.41
C PRO A 567 1.95 2.00 7.99
N ASP A 568 0.87 1.54 7.39
CA ASP A 568 0.86 0.90 6.09
C ASP A 568 -0.20 1.51 5.18
N ASN A 569 -1.42 0.94 5.08
CA ASN A 569 -2.45 1.55 4.26
C ASN A 569 -3.16 2.69 5.00
N VAL A 570 -3.64 3.67 4.25
CA VAL A 570 -4.32 4.85 4.77
C VAL A 570 -5.60 5.16 3.97
N ALA A 571 -6.64 5.56 4.68
CA ALA A 571 -7.92 5.93 4.09
C ALA A 571 -8.54 7.13 4.81
N PHE A 572 -9.57 7.74 4.23
CA PHE A 572 -10.31 8.83 4.87
C PHE A 572 -11.78 8.46 5.10
N ASP A 573 -12.33 8.87 6.24
CA ASP A 573 -13.77 8.89 6.43
C ASP A 573 -14.43 10.11 5.76
N SER A 574 -15.76 10.17 5.73
CA SER A 574 -16.50 11.22 5.04
C SER A 574 -16.38 12.60 5.69
N VAL A 575 -15.83 12.70 6.89
CA VAL A 575 -15.59 13.96 7.60
C VAL A 575 -14.12 14.36 7.64
N GLY A 576 -13.24 13.57 7.01
CA GLY A 576 -11.84 13.89 6.76
C GLY A 576 -10.86 13.42 7.84
N ASN A 577 -11.24 12.48 8.73
CA ASN A 577 -10.25 11.83 9.59
C ASN A 577 -9.45 10.80 8.79
N LEU A 578 -8.17 10.72 9.06
CA LEU A 578 -7.28 9.68 8.54
C LEU A 578 -7.48 8.38 9.32
N TRP A 579 -7.61 7.28 8.62
CA TRP A 579 -7.62 5.94 9.17
C TRP A 579 -6.36 5.21 8.68
N ILE A 580 -5.61 4.64 9.61
CA ILE A 580 -4.29 4.05 9.38
C ILE A 580 -4.35 2.59 9.80
N SER A 581 -4.08 1.67 8.87
CA SER A 581 -3.80 0.27 9.17
C SER A 581 -2.30 0.07 9.42
N THR A 582 -1.94 -1.04 10.05
CA THR A 582 -0.54 -1.31 10.40
C THR A 582 -0.12 -2.70 9.96
N ASP A 583 1.16 -2.80 9.57
CA ASP A 583 1.88 -4.03 9.26
C ASP A 583 3.22 -4.09 9.98
N GLY A 584 3.25 -4.74 11.14
CA GLY A 584 4.50 -4.99 11.84
C GLY A 584 4.55 -4.55 13.30
N GLN A 585 3.43 -4.11 13.90
CA GLN A 585 3.38 -3.82 15.34
C GLN A 585 3.85 -4.98 16.22
N PRO A 586 3.58 -6.28 15.87
CA PRO A 586 4.08 -7.40 16.65
C PRO A 586 5.59 -7.39 16.84
N SER A 587 6.34 -6.95 15.82
CA SER A 587 7.79 -6.88 15.87
C SER A 587 8.32 -5.63 16.55
N SER A 588 7.63 -4.52 16.38
CA SER A 588 8.08 -3.20 16.79
C SER A 588 7.72 -2.89 18.24
N ILE A 589 6.45 -3.01 18.60
CA ILE A 589 5.91 -2.67 19.93
C ILE A 589 5.23 -3.83 20.64
N ARG A 590 5.23 -5.04 20.06
CA ARG A 590 4.67 -6.29 20.62
C ARG A 590 3.16 -6.25 20.85
N LEU A 591 2.45 -5.57 19.98
CA LEU A 591 0.99 -5.51 19.93
C LEU A 591 0.50 -6.10 18.61
N SER A 592 -0.75 -6.58 18.56
CA SER A 592 -1.39 -6.97 17.31
C SER A 592 -1.52 -5.77 16.38
N ASP A 593 -1.41 -6.02 15.07
CA ASP A 593 -1.72 -5.02 14.07
C ASP A 593 -3.19 -4.59 14.15
N GLY A 594 -3.51 -3.42 13.64
CA GLY A 594 -4.83 -2.86 13.82
C GLY A 594 -5.16 -1.67 12.94
N LEU A 595 -6.32 -1.09 13.19
CA LEU A 595 -6.83 0.09 12.51
C LEU A 595 -6.99 1.25 13.48
N PHE A 596 -6.50 2.43 13.11
CA PHE A 596 -6.44 3.60 13.94
C PHE A 596 -7.10 4.79 13.25
N LYS A 597 -7.94 5.55 13.99
CA LYS A 597 -8.51 6.82 13.55
C LYS A 597 -7.68 7.98 14.10
N VAL A 598 -7.38 8.95 13.23
CA VAL A 598 -6.58 10.13 13.57
C VAL A 598 -7.19 11.37 12.91
N PRO A 599 -7.75 12.34 13.67
CA PRO A 599 -8.14 13.62 13.11
C PRO A 599 -6.94 14.37 12.56
N VAL A 600 -7.03 14.85 11.30
CA VAL A 600 -5.96 15.59 10.65
C VAL A 600 -6.08 17.10 10.81
N GLU A 601 -7.19 17.57 11.36
CA GLU A 601 -7.48 18.98 11.57
C GLU A 601 -8.23 19.21 12.90
N GLY A 602 -8.39 20.46 13.28
CA GLY A 602 -9.14 20.86 14.47
C GLY A 602 -8.39 20.61 15.79
N PRO A 603 -9.10 20.74 16.94
CA PRO A 603 -8.47 20.68 18.26
C PRO A 603 -7.96 19.29 18.66
N GLU A 604 -8.41 18.24 17.98
CA GLU A 604 -7.96 16.86 18.20
C GLU A 604 -6.97 16.36 17.13
N ARG A 605 -6.41 17.25 16.30
CA ARG A 605 -5.39 16.89 15.29
C ARG A 605 -4.30 16.03 15.94
N GLY A 606 -4.05 14.85 15.37
CA GLY A 606 -3.03 13.92 15.84
C GLY A 606 -3.45 12.99 16.98
N ARG A 607 -4.69 13.06 17.47
CA ARG A 607 -5.21 12.11 18.47
C ARG A 607 -5.39 10.72 17.87
N VAL A 608 -4.43 9.82 18.09
CA VAL A 608 -4.50 8.43 17.63
C VAL A 608 -5.42 7.62 18.52
N GLN A 609 -6.42 6.95 17.92
CA GLN A 609 -7.41 6.12 18.61
C GLN A 609 -7.53 4.75 17.90
N GLN A 610 -7.15 3.67 18.58
CA GLN A 610 -7.29 2.32 18.05
C GLN A 610 -8.75 1.90 17.99
N PHE A 611 -9.23 1.57 16.79
CA PHE A 611 -10.59 1.09 16.54
C PHE A 611 -10.66 -0.44 16.52
N LEU A 612 -9.67 -1.09 15.93
CA LEU A 612 -9.68 -2.54 15.72
C LEU A 612 -8.28 -3.11 15.93
N ALA A 613 -8.20 -4.36 16.38
CA ALA A 613 -7.01 -5.19 16.30
C ALA A 613 -7.36 -6.51 15.60
N VAL A 614 -6.42 -7.03 14.82
CA VAL A 614 -6.57 -8.30 14.07
C VAL A 614 -6.06 -9.50 14.86
N PRO A 615 -6.42 -10.75 14.44
CA PRO A 615 -5.96 -11.97 15.08
C PRO A 615 -4.43 -12.14 15.09
N SER A 616 -3.96 -13.05 15.94
CA SER A 616 -2.55 -13.42 16.03
C SER A 616 -1.92 -13.67 14.67
N GLY A 617 -0.77 -13.01 14.41
CA GLY A 617 0.02 -13.14 13.19
C GLY A 617 -0.66 -12.61 11.92
N ALA A 618 -1.76 -11.88 12.06
CA ALA A 618 -2.39 -11.18 10.94
C ALA A 618 -1.88 -9.75 10.80
N GLU A 619 -2.04 -9.22 9.62
CA GLU A 619 -1.92 -7.82 9.25
C GLU A 619 -3.30 -7.22 8.98
N THR A 620 -3.42 -5.91 9.15
CA THR A 620 -4.63 -5.14 8.81
C THR A 620 -4.42 -4.39 7.52
N CYS A 621 -5.19 -4.72 6.45
CA CYS A 621 -5.05 -4.08 5.16
C CYS A 621 -6.36 -3.49 4.65
N GLY A 622 -6.28 -2.64 3.64
CA GLY A 622 -7.37 -2.14 2.83
C GLY A 622 -8.53 -1.51 3.61
N PRO A 623 -8.32 -0.55 4.53
CA PRO A 623 -9.39 0.03 5.33
C PRO A 623 -10.40 0.79 4.45
N VAL A 624 -11.69 0.45 4.58
CA VAL A 624 -12.81 1.17 3.95
C VAL A 624 -13.78 1.64 5.01
N VAL A 625 -14.07 2.94 5.03
CA VAL A 625 -14.89 3.57 6.07
C VAL A 625 -16.20 4.09 5.46
N HIS A 626 -17.27 3.35 5.66
CA HIS A 626 -18.64 3.75 5.31
C HIS A 626 -19.35 4.30 6.55
N ASP A 627 -18.85 5.41 7.07
CA ASP A 627 -19.31 6.04 8.29
C ASP A 627 -20.80 6.41 8.30
N ARG A 628 -21.37 6.74 7.11
CA ARG A 628 -22.83 7.00 6.96
C ARG A 628 -23.67 5.77 7.26
N ASP A 629 -23.12 4.60 7.10
CA ASP A 629 -23.75 3.31 7.39
C ASP A 629 -23.34 2.76 8.77
N GLY A 630 -22.41 3.41 9.45
CA GLY A 630 -21.80 2.93 10.67
C GLY A 630 -20.96 1.65 10.46
N SER A 631 -20.41 1.46 9.26
CA SER A 631 -19.63 0.28 8.89
C SER A 631 -18.18 0.63 8.58
N VAL A 632 -17.28 -0.23 9.02
CA VAL A 632 -15.86 -0.22 8.67
C VAL A 632 -15.49 -1.60 8.13
N PHE A 633 -14.69 -1.64 7.07
CA PHE A 633 -14.21 -2.88 6.46
C PHE A 633 -12.70 -2.92 6.51
N VAL A 634 -12.15 -4.11 6.73
CA VAL A 634 -10.72 -4.39 6.64
C VAL A 634 -10.50 -5.77 6.01
N ALA A 635 -9.38 -5.94 5.36
CA ALA A 635 -8.82 -7.25 5.09
C ALA A 635 -8.02 -7.72 6.30
N VAL A 636 -8.30 -8.94 6.76
CA VAL A 636 -7.46 -9.67 7.72
C VAL A 636 -6.55 -10.55 6.90
N GLN A 637 -5.33 -10.04 6.64
CA GLN A 637 -4.35 -10.71 5.81
C GLN A 637 -3.56 -11.73 6.64
N HIS A 638 -3.21 -12.85 6.08
CA HIS A 638 -2.34 -13.93 6.61
C HIS A 638 -2.48 -14.26 8.12
N PRO A 639 -3.66 -14.44 8.70
CA PRO A 639 -3.79 -14.79 10.11
C PRO A 639 -2.97 -16.06 10.43
N GLY A 640 -2.16 -15.97 11.51
CA GLY A 640 -1.28 -17.06 11.91
C GLY A 640 -0.14 -17.36 10.93
N GLU A 641 0.41 -16.35 10.27
CA GLU A 641 1.38 -16.43 9.19
C GLU A 641 2.58 -17.36 9.45
N ASP A 642 3.09 -17.41 10.67
CA ASP A 642 4.22 -18.26 11.06
C ASP A 642 3.83 -19.71 11.38
N GLY A 643 2.56 -20.07 11.22
CA GLY A 643 2.05 -21.41 11.40
C GLY A 643 2.35 -22.33 10.22
N THR A 644 1.92 -23.57 10.36
CA THR A 644 1.97 -24.58 9.30
C THR A 644 0.66 -25.33 9.24
N TRP A 645 0.45 -26.14 8.19
CA TRP A 645 -0.72 -27.01 8.08
C TRP A 645 -0.95 -27.87 9.33
N ASP A 646 0.10 -28.51 9.84
CA ASP A 646 0.02 -29.40 11.01
C ASP A 646 0.01 -28.66 12.36
N ALA A 647 0.47 -27.41 12.38
CA ALA A 647 0.60 -26.58 13.56
C ALA A 647 0.15 -25.13 13.29
N PRO A 648 -1.15 -24.89 13.01
CA PRO A 648 -1.64 -23.55 12.73
C PRO A 648 -1.53 -22.67 13.98
N GLN A 649 -1.10 -21.42 13.80
CA GLN A 649 -1.00 -20.43 14.89
C GLN A 649 -2.30 -19.62 15.05
N SER A 650 -3.18 -19.61 14.05
CA SER A 650 -4.50 -19.02 14.09
C SER A 650 -5.57 -20.01 13.61
N ARG A 651 -6.79 -19.82 14.07
CA ARG A 651 -7.99 -20.57 13.63
C ARG A 651 -9.07 -19.64 13.10
N PHE A 652 -8.73 -18.41 12.92
CA PHE A 652 -9.60 -17.37 12.39
C PHE A 652 -9.99 -17.66 10.93
N PRO A 653 -11.23 -17.43 10.49
CA PRO A 653 -12.40 -17.01 11.26
C PRO A 653 -13.34 -18.18 11.60
N ASP A 654 -12.99 -19.40 11.24
CA ASP A 654 -13.86 -20.58 11.39
C ASP A 654 -13.80 -21.16 12.82
N PHE A 655 -12.73 -20.89 13.57
CA PHE A 655 -12.48 -21.29 14.97
C PHE A 655 -12.72 -22.79 15.23
N VAL A 656 -12.38 -23.63 14.24
CA VAL A 656 -12.49 -25.09 14.41
C VAL A 656 -11.55 -25.53 15.55
N PRO A 657 -12.06 -26.22 16.60
CA PRO A 657 -11.24 -26.62 17.74
C PRO A 657 -10.08 -27.55 17.33
N ALA A 658 -9.00 -27.56 18.12
CA ALA A 658 -7.89 -28.47 17.92
C ALA A 658 -8.37 -29.93 17.93
N GLY A 659 -8.05 -30.70 16.87
CA GLY A 659 -8.53 -32.08 16.71
C GLY A 659 -10.03 -32.21 16.37
N GLY A 660 -10.73 -31.07 16.18
CA GLY A 660 -12.11 -31.06 15.70
C GLY A 660 -12.20 -31.34 14.21
N THR A 661 -13.38 -31.76 13.76
CA THR A 661 -13.65 -31.96 12.34
C THR A 661 -14.24 -30.69 11.74
N ALA A 662 -13.59 -30.14 10.73
CA ALA A 662 -14.12 -29.03 9.96
C ALA A 662 -15.38 -29.46 9.17
N LEU A 663 -16.41 -28.61 9.17
CA LEU A 663 -17.57 -28.80 8.29
C LEU A 663 -17.20 -28.46 6.84
N PRO A 664 -17.98 -28.89 5.84
CA PRO A 664 -17.78 -28.44 4.45
C PRO A 664 -17.71 -26.90 4.36
N GLY A 665 -16.67 -26.38 3.73
CA GLY A 665 -16.43 -24.94 3.65
C GLY A 665 -15.71 -24.31 4.85
N GLN A 666 -15.35 -25.08 5.88
CA GLN A 666 -14.52 -24.67 7.01
C GLN A 666 -13.11 -25.22 6.92
N PHE A 667 -12.19 -24.60 7.64
CA PHE A 667 -10.80 -25.06 7.78
C PHE A 667 -10.37 -25.00 9.26
N ALA A 668 -9.57 -25.98 9.69
CA ALA A 668 -9.02 -26.00 11.05
C ALA A 668 -7.83 -25.07 11.22
N GLY A 669 -7.26 -24.55 10.14
CA GLY A 669 -6.26 -23.48 10.09
C GLY A 669 -6.90 -22.13 9.75
N PRO A 670 -6.05 -21.11 9.51
CA PRO A 670 -6.53 -19.77 9.21
C PRO A 670 -6.99 -19.59 7.77
N ARG A 671 -7.96 -18.70 7.57
CA ARG A 671 -8.44 -18.26 6.26
C ARG A 671 -8.42 -16.73 6.20
N PRO A 672 -7.55 -16.10 5.42
CA PRO A 672 -7.63 -14.67 5.16
C PRO A 672 -9.03 -14.27 4.73
N SER A 673 -9.56 -13.16 5.27
CA SER A 673 -10.97 -12.80 5.14
C SER A 673 -11.18 -11.31 5.06
N VAL A 674 -12.23 -10.88 4.36
CA VAL A 674 -12.75 -9.51 4.46
C VAL A 674 -13.74 -9.45 5.61
N VAL A 675 -13.50 -8.54 6.54
CA VAL A 675 -14.31 -8.33 7.75
C VAL A 675 -15.07 -7.02 7.64
N GLN A 676 -16.34 -7.05 7.99
CA GLN A 676 -17.17 -5.87 8.23
C GLN A 676 -17.36 -5.70 9.73
N VAL A 677 -17.11 -4.50 10.23
CA VAL A 677 -17.41 -4.08 11.61
C VAL A 677 -18.62 -3.16 11.57
N THR A 678 -19.63 -3.45 12.35
CA THR A 678 -20.87 -2.67 12.44
C THR A 678 -21.20 -2.30 13.89
N ARG A 679 -21.92 -1.20 14.07
CA ARG A 679 -22.41 -0.83 15.39
C ARG A 679 -23.60 -1.69 15.75
N ARG A 680 -23.62 -2.21 17.00
CA ARG A 680 -24.74 -3.01 17.56
C ARG A 680 -26.02 -2.22 17.68
#